data_f0a648314c2630a9494a2103500859cd
#
_entry.id   f0a648314c2630a9494a2103500859cd
#
_cell.length_a   1.000
_cell.length_b   1.000
_cell.length_c   1.000
_cell.angle_alpha   90.00
_cell.angle_beta   90.00
_cell.angle_gamma   90.00
#
_symmetry.space_group_name_H-M   'P 1'
#
loop_
_entity.id
_entity.type
_entity.pdbx_description
1 polymer ?
#
loop_
_entity_poly.entity_id
_entity_poly.type
_entity_poly.pdbx_seq_one_letter_code
_entity_poly.pdbx_strand_id
1 'polypeptide(L)'
;MSRFKKHRTWPLLLISFSVTFTISLIVFAALKMAPFGSSSILANDSAVQYVDFFTYLKHALMGTAGKAYSFSNSLGGGMYANWTYYLLSPFNLIFVLVSRQAIPVAMLFVTALKYSTAALAAQVLASHRYGKNWYTLVFSVSYGLSGFLIANFLNIMWMDGVILLPLVILGIDRLFEEHRLIPYVVPLSLSFITNYYIGFMVAIFSALYFCWQWAIHHQPQLLRKIALFVGGSLLSGMIGAIVLIPTYLALSASRLSSAGADFTLKTLFSLIDLPSKLIPGSFNFAQLSNGLPNLYMGMIALLGAVFYFLAPVISVRERLISGVMTVILMLSIWLNPLVIMWQGFRAPVWYLYRHSFIVIFWLLLLGLRGLANLPSVSRLRMIIASVVVGGVVFIPTAWRMSSHKYVTLTNLVLGGVLLLVAAILFYNWSEYPFPQKLVGWGIINVVVLDMGANAYTSLKAISFISKADFTVTSKALNAAYTEAKTLAPNTFYRVNSDTQRSMDDPYQYNFNGVSTFSSVLNPSTINALTNVGAIGSAGRVKNNDLTWPLESLLGVRQLLLVNTQSTKTTTPEYQQISSRIIDNPRYDLPAYKLIGHNDYFNIYQNPDALPVATQIYRKVPTQVQANPVLQQNAYFSTFTPETIGAIFTTTDFSGITVDNVKPLTTLTNAIATKKDKKLGATIT
;
A
#
# COMPACT_ATOMS: atom_id res chain seq x y z
N MET A 1 -33.18 14.42 25.03
CA MET A 1 -32.34 13.21 24.80
C MET A 1 -33.11 12.01 25.35
N SER A 2 -33.77 11.22 24.48
CA SER A 2 -34.56 10.05 24.90
C SER A 2 -33.62 8.92 25.29
N ARG A 3 -33.90 8.27 26.42
CA ARG A 3 -33.25 7.04 26.88
C ARG A 3 -33.23 6.04 25.72
N PHE A 4 -32.03 5.78 25.14
CA PHE A 4 -31.85 4.73 24.15
C PHE A 4 -32.22 3.38 24.79
N LYS A 5 -33.36 2.82 24.39
CA LYS A 5 -33.66 1.41 24.64
C LYS A 5 -32.47 0.60 24.05
N LYS A 6 -31.86 -0.25 24.87
CA LYS A 6 -30.83 -1.21 24.45
C LYS A 6 -31.42 -2.21 23.44
N HIS A 7 -31.67 -1.77 22.20
CA HIS A 7 -32.02 -2.70 21.12
C HIS A 7 -30.78 -3.53 20.79
N ARG A 8 -30.91 -4.85 20.81
CA ARG A 8 -29.87 -5.78 20.37
C ARG A 8 -29.49 -5.44 18.91
N THR A 9 -28.40 -4.71 18.69
CA THR A 9 -27.93 -4.27 17.36
C THR A 9 -27.02 -5.31 16.69
N TRP A 10 -26.61 -6.33 17.44
CA TRP A 10 -25.69 -7.36 16.96
C TRP A 10 -26.10 -8.02 15.62
N PRO A 11 -27.39 -8.21 15.24
CA PRO A 11 -27.71 -8.79 13.93
C PRO A 11 -27.24 -7.90 12.77
N LEU A 12 -27.33 -6.55 12.89
CA LEU A 12 -26.86 -5.65 11.85
C LEU A 12 -25.33 -5.65 11.74
N LEU A 13 -24.63 -5.87 12.84
CA LEU A 13 -23.18 -6.01 12.85
C LEU A 13 -22.76 -7.24 12.04
N LEU A 14 -23.43 -8.40 12.29
CA LEU A 14 -23.19 -9.62 11.53
C LEU A 14 -23.58 -9.47 10.06
N ILE A 15 -24.72 -8.86 9.75
CA ILE A 15 -25.17 -8.63 8.38
C ILE A 15 -24.16 -7.76 7.63
N SER A 16 -23.73 -6.63 8.21
CA SER A 16 -22.74 -5.75 7.60
C SER A 16 -21.43 -6.47 7.28
N PHE A 17 -20.91 -7.22 8.25
CA PHE A 17 -19.69 -8.02 8.06
C PHE A 17 -19.89 -9.09 6.98
N SER A 18 -20.95 -9.93 7.11
CA SER A 18 -21.16 -11.06 6.20
C SER A 18 -21.47 -10.63 4.77
N VAL A 19 -22.26 -9.59 4.58
CA VAL A 19 -22.56 -9.04 3.25
C VAL A 19 -21.27 -8.55 2.59
N THR A 20 -20.47 -7.75 3.29
CA THR A 20 -19.21 -7.24 2.75
C THR A 20 -18.23 -8.36 2.44
N PHE A 21 -18.13 -9.37 3.31
CA PHE A 21 -17.28 -10.54 3.11
C PHE A 21 -17.71 -11.36 1.89
N THR A 22 -19.01 -11.63 1.79
CA THR A 22 -19.58 -12.40 0.68
C THR A 22 -19.39 -11.67 -0.66
N ILE A 23 -19.65 -10.36 -0.72
CA ILE A 23 -19.39 -9.57 -1.94
C ILE A 23 -17.93 -9.67 -2.33
N SER A 24 -17.00 -9.52 -1.38
CA SER A 24 -15.57 -9.60 -1.65
C SER A 24 -15.19 -10.97 -2.21
N LEU A 25 -15.68 -12.06 -1.64
CA LEU A 25 -15.40 -13.40 -2.15
C LEU A 25 -16.03 -13.66 -3.53
N ILE A 26 -17.25 -13.18 -3.78
CA ILE A 26 -17.89 -13.27 -5.11
C ILE A 26 -17.05 -12.52 -6.15
N VAL A 27 -16.58 -11.31 -5.84
CA VAL A 27 -15.74 -10.52 -6.73
C VAL A 27 -14.42 -11.24 -7.01
N PHE A 28 -13.75 -11.77 -6.00
CA PHE A 28 -12.50 -12.51 -6.17
C PHE A 28 -12.70 -13.81 -6.97
N ALA A 29 -13.82 -14.50 -6.76
CA ALA A 29 -14.18 -15.69 -7.53
C ALA A 29 -14.48 -15.33 -8.99
N ALA A 30 -15.22 -14.26 -9.26
CA ALA A 30 -15.51 -13.77 -10.62
C ALA A 30 -14.23 -13.35 -11.36
N LEU A 31 -13.21 -12.87 -10.65
CA LEU A 31 -11.87 -12.55 -11.17
C LEU A 31 -10.96 -13.79 -11.26
N LYS A 32 -11.47 -14.98 -10.98
CA LYS A 32 -10.73 -16.25 -10.99
C LYS A 32 -9.46 -16.21 -10.11
N MET A 33 -9.52 -15.51 -8.98
CA MET A 33 -8.41 -15.48 -8.03
C MET A 33 -8.35 -16.77 -7.21
N ALA A 34 -7.16 -17.28 -6.94
CA ALA A 34 -6.96 -18.46 -6.11
C ALA A 34 -7.52 -18.25 -4.69
N PRO A 35 -8.28 -19.19 -4.10
CA PRO A 35 -8.45 -20.59 -4.51
C PRO A 35 -9.50 -20.83 -5.61
N PHE A 36 -10.24 -19.83 -6.05
CA PHE A 36 -11.36 -19.96 -6.98
C PHE A 36 -10.93 -20.08 -8.45
N GLY A 37 -9.65 -19.88 -8.77
CA GLY A 37 -9.14 -19.96 -10.14
C GLY A 37 -7.60 -19.87 -10.20
N SER A 38 -7.10 -19.51 -11.39
CA SER A 38 -5.67 -19.53 -11.74
C SER A 38 -4.93 -18.21 -11.50
N SER A 39 -5.64 -17.10 -11.24
CA SER A 39 -5.03 -15.83 -10.90
C SER A 39 -4.64 -15.76 -9.43
N SER A 40 -3.77 -14.84 -9.03
CA SER A 40 -3.52 -14.52 -7.63
C SER A 40 -4.05 -13.13 -7.29
N ILE A 41 -4.03 -12.72 -6.02
CA ILE A 41 -4.30 -11.33 -5.61
C ILE A 41 -3.05 -10.44 -5.75
N LEU A 42 -1.92 -11.01 -6.12
CA LEU A 42 -0.65 -10.30 -6.17
C LEU A 42 -0.54 -9.41 -7.40
N ALA A 43 -0.23 -8.14 -7.16
CA ALA A 43 0.05 -7.15 -8.18
C ALA A 43 1.02 -6.09 -7.63
N ASN A 44 1.85 -5.49 -8.47
CA ASN A 44 2.78 -4.44 -8.08
C ASN A 44 3.54 -4.77 -6.77
N ASP A 45 3.57 -3.86 -5.79
CA ASP A 45 4.31 -4.01 -4.52
C ASP A 45 3.90 -5.26 -3.72
N SER A 46 2.65 -5.72 -3.83
CA SER A 46 2.24 -6.95 -3.15
C SER A 46 2.90 -8.20 -3.73
N ALA A 47 3.28 -8.17 -5.01
CA ALA A 47 3.93 -9.28 -5.69
C ALA A 47 5.46 -9.32 -5.46
N VAL A 48 6.09 -8.15 -5.29
CA VAL A 48 7.56 -8.02 -5.28
C VAL A 48 8.12 -7.57 -3.92
N GLN A 49 7.26 -7.35 -2.92
CA GLN A 49 7.66 -6.85 -1.61
C GLN A 49 6.81 -7.46 -0.47
N TYR A 50 5.48 -7.21 -0.44
CA TYR A 50 4.68 -7.50 0.75
C TYR A 50 4.55 -8.99 1.03
N VAL A 51 4.38 -9.83 0.01
CA VAL A 51 4.33 -11.29 0.17
C VAL A 51 5.60 -11.82 0.83
N ASP A 52 6.75 -11.21 0.56
CA ASP A 52 8.05 -11.58 1.11
C ASP A 52 8.16 -11.13 2.57
N PHE A 53 7.70 -9.93 2.89
CA PHE A 53 7.64 -9.47 4.28
C PHE A 53 6.71 -10.32 5.15
N PHE A 54 5.58 -10.78 4.62
CA PHE A 54 4.70 -11.69 5.37
C PHE A 54 5.32 -13.07 5.56
N THR A 55 6.10 -13.53 4.60
CA THR A 55 6.90 -14.74 4.75
C THR A 55 7.99 -14.57 5.79
N TYR A 56 8.68 -13.42 5.78
CA TYR A 56 9.68 -13.08 6.80
C TYR A 56 9.06 -12.97 8.20
N LEU A 57 7.87 -12.38 8.33
CA LEU A 57 7.13 -12.35 9.59
C LEU A 57 6.98 -13.75 10.19
N LYS A 58 6.61 -14.73 9.35
CA LYS A 58 6.52 -16.12 9.76
C LYS A 58 7.89 -16.64 10.26
N HIS A 59 8.97 -16.43 9.52
CA HIS A 59 10.31 -16.84 9.91
C HIS A 59 10.75 -16.20 11.24
N ALA A 60 10.51 -14.92 11.40
CA ALA A 60 10.88 -14.17 12.60
C ALA A 60 10.09 -14.63 13.85
N LEU A 61 8.79 -14.87 13.72
CA LEU A 61 7.95 -15.33 14.84
C LEU A 61 8.21 -16.78 15.20
N MET A 62 8.59 -17.63 14.23
CA MET A 62 9.02 -19.01 14.46
C MET A 62 10.48 -19.12 14.97
N GLY A 63 11.19 -18.00 15.14
CA GLY A 63 12.56 -17.98 15.67
C GLY A 63 13.66 -18.39 14.68
N THR A 64 13.33 -18.51 13.38
CA THR A 64 14.30 -18.86 12.32
C THR A 64 14.94 -17.65 11.64
N ALA A 65 14.43 -16.44 11.90
CA ALA A 65 15.00 -15.17 11.43
C ALA A 65 15.08 -14.14 12.55
N GLY A 66 15.96 -13.16 12.40
CA GLY A 66 16.17 -12.12 13.41
C GLY A 66 14.99 -11.15 13.50
N LYS A 67 14.50 -10.83 14.72
CA LYS A 67 13.39 -9.89 14.93
C LYS A 67 13.84 -8.43 14.88
N ALA A 68 14.97 -8.11 15.51
CA ALA A 68 15.47 -6.73 15.61
C ALA A 68 16.39 -6.35 14.46
N TYR A 69 17.20 -7.28 14.00
CA TYR A 69 18.20 -7.13 12.96
C TYR A 69 18.22 -8.36 12.05
N SER A 70 18.44 -8.18 10.75
CA SER A 70 18.51 -9.28 9.79
C SER A 70 19.51 -9.02 8.68
N PHE A 71 20.25 -10.06 8.32
CA PHE A 71 21.08 -10.09 7.12
C PHE A 71 20.32 -10.45 5.84
N SER A 72 19.03 -10.74 5.94
CA SER A 72 18.12 -10.75 4.78
C SER A 72 17.74 -9.33 4.34
N ASN A 73 18.02 -8.31 5.17
CA ASN A 73 17.84 -6.91 4.84
C ASN A 73 19.12 -6.35 4.19
N SER A 74 19.36 -6.68 2.93
CA SER A 74 20.58 -6.30 2.20
C SER A 74 21.86 -6.75 2.94
N LEU A 75 22.85 -5.88 3.09
CA LEU A 75 24.09 -6.16 3.81
C LEU A 75 23.89 -6.43 5.32
N GLY A 76 22.71 -6.28 5.79
CA GLY A 76 22.30 -6.34 7.18
C GLY A 76 21.71 -5.02 7.62
N GLY A 77 20.56 -5.07 8.30
CA GLY A 77 19.86 -3.87 8.73
C GLY A 77 18.87 -4.11 9.85
N GLY A 78 18.55 -3.03 10.55
CA GLY A 78 17.49 -3.01 11.55
C GLY A 78 16.12 -3.29 10.90
N MET A 79 15.32 -4.15 11.53
CA MET A 79 14.01 -4.53 11.02
C MET A 79 12.88 -3.69 11.58
N TYR A 80 13.15 -2.82 12.54
CA TYR A 80 12.12 -2.12 13.30
C TYR A 80 11.18 -1.29 12.40
N ALA A 81 11.74 -0.52 11.46
CA ALA A 81 10.95 0.26 10.51
C ALA A 81 10.06 -0.62 9.61
N ASN A 82 10.55 -1.80 9.22
CA ASN A 82 9.74 -2.77 8.47
C ASN A 82 8.59 -3.33 9.33
N TRP A 83 8.84 -3.63 10.62
CA TRP A 83 7.80 -4.07 11.53
C TRP A 83 6.70 -3.02 11.67
N THR A 84 7.06 -1.78 11.97
CA THR A 84 6.12 -0.73 12.30
C THR A 84 5.31 -0.21 11.11
N TYR A 85 5.83 -0.36 9.89
CA TYR A 85 5.11 0.05 8.70
C TYR A 85 4.29 -1.08 8.05
N TYR A 86 4.80 -2.33 8.03
CA TYR A 86 4.19 -3.41 7.24
C TYR A 86 3.57 -4.53 8.08
N LEU A 87 4.08 -4.81 9.29
CA LEU A 87 3.89 -6.11 9.93
C LEU A 87 3.06 -6.12 11.22
N LEU A 88 2.84 -4.99 11.89
CA LEU A 88 2.19 -4.94 13.21
C LEU A 88 0.66 -5.11 13.20
N SER A 89 0.06 -5.37 12.04
CA SER A 89 -1.37 -5.69 11.97
C SER A 89 -1.67 -7.03 12.65
N PRO A 90 -2.68 -7.13 13.53
CA PRO A 90 -3.07 -8.41 14.14
C PRO A 90 -3.54 -9.44 13.11
N PHE A 91 -4.10 -9.00 11.97
CA PHE A 91 -4.48 -9.90 10.88
C PHE A 91 -3.30 -10.62 10.24
N ASN A 92 -2.09 -10.06 10.34
CA ASN A 92 -0.89 -10.66 9.78
C ASN A 92 -0.49 -11.97 10.49
N LEU A 93 -1.00 -12.23 11.71
CA LEU A 93 -0.79 -13.51 12.40
C LEU A 93 -1.34 -14.70 11.61
N ILE A 94 -2.32 -14.48 10.73
CA ILE A 94 -2.84 -15.52 9.82
C ILE A 94 -1.73 -16.07 8.91
N PHE A 95 -0.79 -15.23 8.47
CA PHE A 95 0.31 -15.64 7.60
C PHE A 95 1.28 -16.63 8.28
N VAL A 96 1.37 -16.60 9.60
CA VAL A 96 2.21 -17.52 10.37
C VAL A 96 1.65 -18.95 10.33
N LEU A 97 0.33 -19.09 10.23
CA LEU A 97 -0.39 -20.36 10.28
C LEU A 97 -0.42 -21.13 8.95
N VAL A 98 -0.09 -20.45 7.83
CA VAL A 98 -0.18 -21.05 6.50
C VAL A 98 1.20 -21.39 5.93
N SER A 99 1.26 -22.28 4.94
CA SER A 99 2.50 -22.55 4.21
C SER A 99 2.91 -21.33 3.37
N ARG A 100 4.20 -21.24 3.04
CA ARG A 100 4.75 -20.14 2.22
C ARG A 100 4.00 -19.98 0.89
N GLN A 101 3.70 -21.08 0.22
CA GLN A 101 3.00 -21.10 -1.06
C GLN A 101 1.53 -20.67 -0.93
N ALA A 102 0.95 -20.79 0.26
CA ALA A 102 -0.44 -20.37 0.53
C ALA A 102 -0.57 -18.91 0.97
N ILE A 103 0.53 -18.19 1.21
CA ILE A 103 0.48 -16.78 1.63
C ILE A 103 -0.32 -15.89 0.65
N PRO A 104 -0.20 -15.99 -0.69
CA PRO A 104 -1.05 -15.21 -1.59
C PRO A 104 -2.55 -15.46 -1.42
N VAL A 105 -2.93 -16.72 -1.16
CA VAL A 105 -4.33 -17.08 -0.86
C VAL A 105 -4.75 -16.52 0.50
N ALA A 106 -3.90 -16.59 1.50
CA ALA A 106 -4.15 -15.98 2.81
C ALA A 106 -4.30 -14.45 2.70
N MET A 107 -3.51 -13.79 1.85
CA MET A 107 -3.64 -12.35 1.58
C MET A 107 -5.02 -11.99 1.01
N LEU A 108 -5.58 -12.81 0.12
CA LEU A 108 -6.94 -12.63 -0.38
C LEU A 108 -7.97 -12.66 0.75
N PHE A 109 -7.91 -13.66 1.61
CA PHE A 109 -8.83 -13.78 2.76
C PHE A 109 -8.62 -12.65 3.78
N VAL A 110 -7.39 -12.28 4.08
CA VAL A 110 -7.07 -11.13 4.96
C VAL A 110 -7.63 -9.83 4.39
N THR A 111 -7.54 -9.63 3.07
CA THR A 111 -8.13 -8.46 2.41
C THR A 111 -9.66 -8.43 2.58
N ALA A 112 -10.35 -9.56 2.32
CA ALA A 112 -11.79 -9.68 2.54
C ALA A 112 -12.19 -9.45 4.00
N LEU A 113 -11.42 -10.02 4.95
CA LEU A 113 -11.62 -9.83 6.39
C LEU A 113 -11.48 -8.36 6.79
N LYS A 114 -10.47 -7.66 6.28
CA LYS A 114 -10.25 -6.24 6.59
C LYS A 114 -11.34 -5.35 6.02
N TYR A 115 -11.82 -5.59 4.79
CA TYR A 115 -12.98 -4.89 4.24
C TYR A 115 -14.22 -5.08 5.12
N SER A 116 -14.48 -6.32 5.52
CA SER A 116 -15.63 -6.68 6.36
C SER A 116 -15.53 -6.10 7.77
N THR A 117 -14.31 -6.06 8.34
CA THR A 117 -14.06 -5.45 9.65
C THR A 117 -14.19 -3.92 9.59
N ALA A 118 -13.83 -3.28 8.46
CA ALA A 118 -14.06 -1.85 8.26
C ALA A 118 -15.57 -1.55 8.20
N ALA A 119 -16.34 -2.37 7.47
CA ALA A 119 -17.81 -2.28 7.46
C ALA A 119 -18.39 -2.51 8.86
N LEU A 120 -17.91 -3.51 9.60
CA LEU A 120 -18.32 -3.78 10.98
C LEU A 120 -18.07 -2.58 11.90
N ALA A 121 -16.88 -1.99 11.85
CA ALA A 121 -16.52 -0.82 12.66
C ALA A 121 -17.42 0.40 12.33
N ALA A 122 -17.67 0.63 11.04
CA ALA A 122 -18.61 1.64 10.59
C ALA A 122 -20.05 1.35 11.09
N GLN A 123 -20.49 0.08 11.05
CA GLN A 123 -21.81 -0.31 11.56
C GLN A 123 -21.93 -0.09 13.07
N VAL A 124 -20.86 -0.31 13.84
CA VAL A 124 -20.84 -0.03 15.29
C VAL A 124 -21.12 1.46 15.54
N LEU A 125 -20.42 2.35 14.84
CA LEU A 125 -20.66 3.81 14.93
C LEU A 125 -22.08 4.18 14.50
N ALA A 126 -22.54 3.68 13.35
CA ALA A 126 -23.86 4.00 12.81
C ALA A 126 -24.98 3.50 13.73
N SER A 127 -24.83 2.29 14.29
CA SER A 127 -25.78 1.72 15.23
C SER A 127 -25.81 2.46 16.57
N HIS A 128 -24.70 3.00 17.01
CA HIS A 128 -24.65 3.87 18.20
C HIS A 128 -25.49 5.12 17.99
N ARG A 129 -25.41 5.75 16.83
CA ARG A 129 -26.12 7.00 16.51
C ARG A 129 -27.60 6.82 16.19
N TYR A 130 -27.95 5.76 15.47
CA TYR A 130 -29.27 5.61 14.83
C TYR A 130 -29.96 4.28 15.13
N GLY A 131 -29.37 3.41 15.97
CA GLY A 131 -29.99 2.13 16.33
C GLY A 131 -30.10 1.17 15.15
N LYS A 132 -31.25 0.46 15.06
CA LYS A 132 -31.52 -0.54 14.01
C LYS A 132 -32.27 0.10 12.85
N ASN A 133 -31.54 0.61 11.88
CA ASN A 133 -32.13 1.20 10.69
C ASN A 133 -31.38 0.74 9.43
N TRP A 134 -32.10 0.60 8.31
CA TRP A 134 -31.57 0.15 7.03
C TRP A 134 -30.43 1.05 6.51
N TYR A 135 -30.49 2.35 6.70
CA TYR A 135 -29.49 3.30 6.25
C TYR A 135 -28.14 3.15 6.97
N THR A 136 -28.12 2.50 8.13
CA THR A 136 -26.85 2.15 8.79
C THR A 136 -26.07 1.08 8.02
N LEU A 137 -26.79 0.16 7.35
CA LEU A 137 -26.18 -0.82 6.44
C LEU A 137 -25.65 -0.16 5.16
N VAL A 138 -26.36 0.84 4.61
CA VAL A 138 -25.86 1.63 3.48
C VAL A 138 -24.51 2.24 3.83
N PHE A 139 -24.44 2.94 4.96
CA PHE A 139 -23.18 3.55 5.42
C PHE A 139 -22.07 2.53 5.59
N SER A 140 -22.33 1.42 6.25
CA SER A 140 -21.30 0.45 6.61
C SER A 140 -20.77 -0.33 5.42
N VAL A 141 -21.65 -0.82 4.53
CA VAL A 141 -21.24 -1.57 3.32
C VAL A 141 -20.51 -0.64 2.34
N SER A 142 -21.03 0.59 2.15
CA SER A 142 -20.34 1.58 1.31
C SER A 142 -18.95 1.95 1.85
N TYR A 143 -18.77 2.00 3.17
CA TYR A 143 -17.46 2.24 3.77
C TYR A 143 -16.51 1.07 3.55
N GLY A 144 -16.96 -0.16 3.84
CA GLY A 144 -16.14 -1.38 3.73
C GLY A 144 -15.71 -1.73 2.31
N LEU A 145 -16.48 -1.29 1.28
CA LEU A 145 -16.17 -1.50 -0.13
C LEU A 145 -15.92 -0.18 -0.88
N SER A 146 -15.56 0.88 -0.15
CA SER A 146 -15.29 2.19 -0.74
C SER A 146 -14.20 2.16 -1.80
N GLY A 147 -14.24 3.10 -2.72
CA GLY A 147 -13.24 3.22 -3.80
C GLY A 147 -11.81 3.29 -3.29
N PHE A 148 -11.58 3.87 -2.09
CA PHE A 148 -10.27 3.86 -1.45
C PHE A 148 -9.81 2.43 -1.10
N LEU A 149 -10.63 1.65 -0.40
CA LEU A 149 -10.28 0.30 0.02
C LEU A 149 -10.07 -0.62 -1.19
N ILE A 150 -10.93 -0.53 -2.20
CA ILE A 150 -10.81 -1.32 -3.42
C ILE A 150 -9.55 -0.95 -4.21
N ALA A 151 -9.25 0.35 -4.40
CA ALA A 151 -8.05 0.79 -5.10
C ALA A 151 -6.75 0.45 -4.36
N ASN A 152 -6.79 0.37 -3.03
CA ASN A 152 -5.65 0.02 -2.19
C ASN A 152 -5.66 -1.44 -1.71
N PHE A 153 -6.29 -2.35 -2.45
CA PHE A 153 -6.40 -3.78 -2.11
C PHE A 153 -5.05 -4.42 -1.77
N LEU A 154 -3.98 -3.97 -2.42
CA LEU A 154 -2.62 -4.46 -2.20
C LEU A 154 -1.98 -3.88 -0.92
N ASN A 155 -2.33 -2.65 -0.53
CA ASN A 155 -1.78 -1.96 0.65
C ASN A 155 -2.50 -2.37 1.94
N ILE A 156 -2.56 -3.67 2.22
CA ILE A 156 -3.37 -4.22 3.34
C ILE A 156 -2.95 -3.67 4.71
N MET A 157 -1.72 -3.19 4.87
CA MET A 157 -1.22 -2.56 6.10
C MET A 157 -1.87 -1.19 6.39
N TRP A 158 -2.44 -0.51 5.39
CA TRP A 158 -3.14 0.76 5.62
C TRP A 158 -4.56 0.58 6.12
N MET A 159 -5.15 -0.60 5.89
CA MET A 159 -6.56 -0.86 6.19
C MET A 159 -6.85 -0.87 7.68
N ASP A 160 -5.88 -1.16 8.55
CA ASP A 160 -6.07 -1.13 10.01
C ASP A 160 -6.46 0.27 10.50
N GLY A 161 -5.82 1.32 10.00
CA GLY A 161 -6.20 2.70 10.32
C GLY A 161 -7.59 3.07 9.78
N VAL A 162 -7.96 2.55 8.61
CA VAL A 162 -9.33 2.72 8.05
C VAL A 162 -10.36 1.99 8.92
N ILE A 163 -10.05 0.78 9.41
CA ILE A 163 -10.92 0.02 10.34
C ILE A 163 -11.11 0.80 11.65
N LEU A 164 -10.05 1.40 12.17
CA LEU A 164 -10.06 2.07 13.46
C LEU A 164 -10.70 3.46 13.43
N LEU A 165 -10.72 4.14 12.28
CA LEU A 165 -11.29 5.48 12.13
C LEU A 165 -12.75 5.59 12.65
N PRO A 166 -13.72 4.75 12.26
CA PRO A 166 -15.08 4.83 12.82
C PRO A 166 -15.12 4.65 14.33
N LEU A 167 -14.22 3.82 14.89
CA LEU A 167 -14.16 3.59 16.34
C LEU A 167 -13.55 4.79 17.08
N VAL A 168 -12.56 5.47 16.50
CA VAL A 168 -12.02 6.73 17.02
C VAL A 168 -13.10 7.80 17.07
N ILE A 169 -13.89 7.93 16.00
CA ILE A 169 -15.01 8.89 15.93
C ILE A 169 -16.11 8.54 16.94
N LEU A 170 -16.43 7.27 17.11
CA LEU A 170 -17.31 6.81 18.18
C LEU A 170 -16.76 7.19 19.57
N GLY A 171 -15.45 7.07 19.75
CA GLY A 171 -14.78 7.49 20.99
C GLY A 171 -14.95 8.98 21.28
N ILE A 172 -14.84 9.83 20.24
CA ILE A 172 -15.10 11.27 20.37
C ILE A 172 -16.57 11.53 20.69
N ASP A 173 -17.52 10.86 20.03
CA ASP A 173 -18.96 11.00 20.35
C ASP A 173 -19.20 10.69 21.82
N ARG A 174 -18.67 9.58 22.35
CA ARG A 174 -18.80 9.20 23.76
C ARG A 174 -18.08 10.15 24.73
N LEU A 175 -16.98 10.77 24.27
CA LEU A 175 -16.31 11.82 25.05
C LEU A 175 -17.25 13.04 25.22
N PHE A 176 -17.97 13.42 24.16
CA PHE A 176 -18.94 14.51 24.21
C PHE A 176 -20.19 14.17 25.01
N GLU A 177 -20.68 12.93 24.92
CA GLU A 177 -21.94 12.48 25.54
C GLU A 177 -21.77 12.04 27.00
N GLU A 178 -20.72 11.25 27.26
CA GLU A 178 -20.55 10.52 28.52
C GLU A 178 -19.25 10.90 29.25
N HIS A 179 -18.41 11.77 28.71
CA HIS A 179 -17.06 12.11 29.23
C HIS A 179 -16.14 10.88 29.38
N ARG A 180 -16.35 9.84 28.57
CA ARG A 180 -15.55 8.61 28.59
C ARG A 180 -14.34 8.74 27.69
N LEU A 181 -13.14 8.55 28.26
CA LEU A 181 -11.86 8.69 27.58
C LEU A 181 -11.42 7.40 26.86
N ILE A 182 -11.62 6.24 27.51
CA ILE A 182 -11.12 4.94 27.01
C ILE A 182 -11.58 4.60 25.58
N PRO A 183 -12.88 4.80 25.21
CA PRO A 183 -13.33 4.53 23.83
C PRO A 183 -12.66 5.38 22.75
N TYR A 184 -12.03 6.49 23.12
CA TYR A 184 -11.24 7.32 22.24
C TYR A 184 -9.77 6.89 22.22
N VAL A 185 -9.18 6.73 23.40
CA VAL A 185 -7.74 6.43 23.57
C VAL A 185 -7.36 5.09 22.94
N VAL A 186 -8.14 4.04 23.20
CA VAL A 186 -7.80 2.68 22.74
C VAL A 186 -7.72 2.60 21.20
N PRO A 187 -8.75 2.96 20.42
CA PRO A 187 -8.64 2.84 18.96
C PRO A 187 -7.63 3.81 18.35
N LEU A 188 -7.41 5.00 18.92
CA LEU A 188 -6.38 5.91 18.43
C LEU A 188 -4.97 5.38 18.71
N SER A 189 -4.72 4.83 19.90
CA SER A 189 -3.43 4.16 20.21
C SER A 189 -3.18 2.98 19.28
N LEU A 190 -4.19 2.15 19.07
CA LEU A 190 -4.08 1.01 18.15
C LEU A 190 -3.80 1.46 16.72
N SER A 191 -4.34 2.60 16.27
CA SER A 191 -4.06 3.12 14.93
C SER A 191 -2.59 3.54 14.77
N PHE A 192 -1.96 4.10 15.82
CA PHE A 192 -0.53 4.40 15.81
C PHE A 192 0.33 3.12 15.83
N ILE A 193 -0.10 2.11 16.60
CA ILE A 193 0.65 0.85 16.73
C ILE A 193 0.58 0.01 15.45
N THR A 194 -0.60 -0.15 14.87
CA THR A 194 -0.78 -1.00 13.69
C THR A 194 -0.22 -0.39 12.41
N ASN A 195 -0.34 0.92 12.26
CA ASN A 195 0.29 1.67 11.17
C ASN A 195 0.37 3.17 11.54
N TYR A 196 1.52 3.61 12.02
CA TYR A 196 1.74 4.98 12.46
C TYR A 196 1.40 6.03 11.40
N TYR A 197 1.60 5.70 10.12
CA TYR A 197 1.43 6.61 9.01
C TYR A 197 -0.05 6.93 8.74
N ILE A 198 -0.92 5.92 8.71
CA ILE A 198 -2.37 6.12 8.60
C ILE A 198 -2.93 6.63 9.94
N GLY A 199 -2.38 6.19 11.07
CA GLY A 199 -2.72 6.70 12.40
C GLY A 199 -2.52 8.21 12.53
N PHE A 200 -1.47 8.77 11.92
CA PHE A 200 -1.25 10.22 11.84
C PHE A 200 -2.42 10.93 11.10
N MET A 201 -2.88 10.38 9.98
CA MET A 201 -4.03 10.93 9.25
C MET A 201 -5.33 10.85 10.06
N VAL A 202 -5.53 9.73 10.78
CA VAL A 202 -6.67 9.55 11.70
C VAL A 202 -6.62 10.60 12.81
N ALA A 203 -5.44 10.88 13.38
CA ALA A 203 -5.29 11.89 14.43
C ALA A 203 -5.61 13.31 13.94
N ILE A 204 -5.16 13.70 12.74
CA ILE A 204 -5.52 15.00 12.13
C ILE A 204 -7.04 15.10 11.98
N PHE A 205 -7.68 14.08 11.41
CA PHE A 205 -9.13 14.09 11.24
C PHE A 205 -9.88 14.10 12.57
N SER A 206 -9.36 13.44 13.59
CA SER A 206 -9.94 13.46 14.95
C SER A 206 -10.02 14.89 15.49
N ALA A 207 -8.98 15.70 15.29
CA ALA A 207 -8.97 17.10 15.69
C ALA A 207 -9.99 17.94 14.89
N LEU A 208 -10.05 17.76 13.58
CA LEU A 208 -11.03 18.42 12.72
C LEU A 208 -12.46 18.04 13.11
N TYR A 209 -12.70 16.76 13.37
CA TYR A 209 -14.00 16.25 13.77
C TYR A 209 -14.40 16.76 15.16
N PHE A 210 -13.48 16.85 16.12
CA PHE A 210 -13.72 17.44 17.42
C PHE A 210 -14.15 18.92 17.29
N CYS A 211 -13.44 19.69 16.47
CA CYS A 211 -13.79 21.09 16.21
C CYS A 211 -15.17 21.23 15.55
N TRP A 212 -15.49 20.34 14.59
CA TRP A 212 -16.79 20.30 13.96
C TRP A 212 -17.91 19.97 14.95
N GLN A 213 -17.76 18.92 15.80
CA GLN A 213 -18.72 18.56 16.84
C GLN A 213 -18.97 19.72 17.81
N TRP A 214 -17.92 20.40 18.21
CA TRP A 214 -18.03 21.58 19.06
C TRP A 214 -18.78 22.72 18.36
N ALA A 215 -18.48 22.98 17.11
CA ALA A 215 -19.05 24.10 16.36
C ALA A 215 -20.55 23.93 16.08
N ILE A 216 -21.05 22.69 15.87
CA ILE A 216 -22.47 22.45 15.59
C ILE A 216 -23.35 22.41 16.84
N HIS A 217 -22.79 22.04 17.98
CA HIS A 217 -23.53 21.89 19.23
C HIS A 217 -23.11 22.94 20.26
N HIS A 218 -24.07 23.65 20.86
CA HIS A 218 -23.81 24.45 22.06
C HIS A 218 -23.53 23.49 23.23
N GLN A 219 -22.29 23.29 23.55
CA GLN A 219 -21.86 22.29 24.51
C GLN A 219 -21.49 22.93 25.85
N PRO A 220 -22.14 22.53 26.97
CA PRO A 220 -21.67 22.90 28.29
C PRO A 220 -20.31 22.25 28.57
N GLN A 221 -19.54 22.83 29.48
CA GLN A 221 -18.26 22.30 29.95
C GLN A 221 -17.20 22.13 28.82
N LEU A 222 -17.10 23.09 27.90
CA LEU A 222 -16.18 23.04 26.77
C LEU A 222 -14.73 22.80 27.20
N LEU A 223 -14.23 23.53 28.18
CA LEU A 223 -12.84 23.40 28.66
C LEU A 223 -12.55 21.97 29.15
N ARG A 224 -13.49 21.34 29.83
CA ARG A 224 -13.37 19.95 30.26
C ARG A 224 -13.27 19.00 29.07
N LYS A 225 -14.08 19.21 28.03
CA LYS A 225 -14.06 18.38 26.81
C LYS A 225 -12.77 18.56 26.03
N ILE A 226 -12.27 19.79 25.92
CA ILE A 226 -10.95 20.08 25.33
C ILE A 226 -9.85 19.37 26.15
N ALA A 227 -9.86 19.48 27.47
CA ALA A 227 -8.87 18.83 28.32
C ALA A 227 -8.90 17.31 28.19
N LEU A 228 -10.09 16.70 28.12
CA LEU A 228 -10.25 15.26 27.88
C LEU A 228 -9.77 14.86 26.48
N PHE A 229 -10.08 15.63 25.44
CA PHE A 229 -9.64 15.34 24.08
C PHE A 229 -8.12 15.46 23.95
N VAL A 230 -7.54 16.56 24.43
CA VAL A 230 -6.08 16.77 24.38
C VAL A 230 -5.35 15.74 25.25
N GLY A 231 -5.81 15.53 26.50
CA GLY A 231 -5.25 14.53 27.38
C GLY A 231 -5.35 13.11 26.82
N GLY A 232 -6.49 12.77 26.19
CA GLY A 232 -6.69 11.49 25.53
C GLY A 232 -5.80 11.31 24.29
N SER A 233 -5.61 12.37 23.50
CA SER A 233 -4.71 12.35 22.34
C SER A 233 -3.26 12.16 22.78
N LEU A 234 -2.82 12.90 23.82
CA LEU A 234 -1.48 12.74 24.40
C LEU A 234 -1.29 11.33 24.97
N LEU A 235 -2.25 10.81 25.72
CA LEU A 235 -2.19 9.46 26.27
C LEU A 235 -2.12 8.41 25.13
N SER A 236 -2.87 8.61 24.05
CA SER A 236 -2.79 7.73 22.89
C SER A 236 -1.42 7.78 22.23
N GLY A 237 -0.83 8.96 22.10
CA GLY A 237 0.55 9.14 21.63
C GLY A 237 1.58 8.50 22.58
N MET A 238 1.40 8.62 23.90
CA MET A 238 2.28 7.97 24.88
C MET A 238 2.21 6.44 24.81
N ILE A 239 1.02 5.85 24.68
CA ILE A 239 0.86 4.41 24.47
C ILE A 239 1.47 4.00 23.12
N GLY A 240 1.27 4.79 22.08
CA GLY A 240 1.87 4.58 20.76
C GLY A 240 3.36 4.82 20.69
N ALA A 241 3.97 5.47 21.70
CA ALA A 241 5.39 5.86 21.70
C ALA A 241 6.35 4.67 21.56
N ILE A 242 5.94 3.50 22.01
CA ILE A 242 6.68 2.24 21.81
C ILE A 242 6.95 1.93 20.32
N VAL A 243 6.06 2.40 19.43
CA VAL A 243 6.20 2.30 17.98
C VAL A 243 6.73 3.61 17.39
N LEU A 244 6.17 4.74 17.79
CA LEU A 244 6.43 6.04 17.17
C LEU A 244 7.88 6.50 17.36
N ILE A 245 8.46 6.39 18.58
CA ILE A 245 9.81 6.88 18.84
C ILE A 245 10.88 6.09 18.07
N PRO A 246 10.95 4.75 18.18
CA PRO A 246 11.93 4.01 17.40
C PRO A 246 11.72 4.13 15.90
N THR A 247 10.47 4.26 15.44
CA THR A 247 10.18 4.50 14.02
C THR A 247 10.71 5.86 13.57
N TYR A 248 10.51 6.91 14.36
CA TYR A 248 11.04 8.24 14.08
C TYR A 248 12.56 8.21 13.97
N LEU A 249 13.26 7.56 14.92
CA LEU A 249 14.71 7.41 14.88
C LEU A 249 15.19 6.64 13.65
N ALA A 250 14.52 5.55 13.29
CA ALA A 250 14.86 4.78 12.10
C ALA A 250 14.61 5.58 10.79
N LEU A 251 13.52 6.35 10.73
CA LEU A 251 13.18 7.16 9.56
C LEU A 251 14.02 8.42 9.45
N SER A 252 14.47 9.02 10.55
CA SER A 252 15.36 10.18 10.53
C SER A 252 16.72 9.87 9.92
N ALA A 253 17.18 8.63 10.08
CA ALA A 253 18.37 8.09 9.43
C ALA A 253 18.08 7.57 8.00
N SER A 254 16.83 7.60 7.54
CA SER A 254 16.44 7.08 6.22
C SER A 254 16.42 8.18 5.16
N ARG A 255 16.42 7.76 3.89
CA ARG A 255 16.28 8.63 2.72
C ARG A 255 15.06 9.57 2.81
N LEU A 256 14.04 9.16 3.53
CA LEU A 256 12.85 9.98 3.73
C LEU A 256 13.16 11.31 4.44
N SER A 257 14.32 11.44 5.12
CA SER A 257 14.75 12.69 5.75
C SER A 257 15.34 13.71 4.77
N SER A 258 15.86 13.27 3.62
CA SER A 258 16.62 14.11 2.67
C SER A 258 15.78 14.61 1.47
N ALA A 259 14.61 14.04 1.21
CA ALA A 259 13.74 14.51 0.14
C ALA A 259 12.95 15.75 0.63
N GLY A 260 13.42 16.94 0.30
CA GLY A 260 12.70 18.19 0.54
C GLY A 260 11.30 18.15 -0.10
N ALA A 261 10.26 18.42 0.68
CA ALA A 261 8.92 18.57 0.15
C ALA A 261 8.76 19.94 -0.51
N ASP A 262 8.25 19.96 -1.73
CA ASP A 262 7.91 21.18 -2.44
C ASP A 262 6.55 21.72 -1.95
N PHE A 263 6.54 22.69 -1.05
CA PHE A 263 5.33 23.32 -0.51
C PHE A 263 4.75 24.43 -1.41
N THR A 264 5.18 24.54 -2.67
CA THR A 264 4.60 25.54 -3.57
C THR A 264 3.08 25.37 -3.66
N LEU A 265 2.37 26.50 -3.61
CA LEU A 265 0.92 26.52 -3.74
C LEU A 265 0.57 26.25 -5.21
N LYS A 266 0.26 24.99 -5.50
CA LYS A 266 -0.20 24.54 -6.82
C LYS A 266 -1.34 23.54 -6.67
N THR A 267 -2.20 23.53 -7.67
CA THR A 267 -3.26 22.52 -7.80
C THR A 267 -2.70 21.26 -8.42
N LEU A 268 -3.12 20.09 -7.94
CA LEU A 268 -2.60 18.79 -8.39
C LEU A 268 -3.35 18.20 -9.58
N PHE A 269 -4.57 18.67 -9.81
CA PHE A 269 -5.42 18.24 -10.93
C PHE A 269 -6.50 19.29 -11.24
N SER A 270 -7.14 19.16 -12.39
CA SER A 270 -8.29 20.00 -12.73
C SER A 270 -9.55 19.53 -11.99
N LEU A 271 -10.27 20.45 -11.34
CA LEU A 271 -11.50 20.11 -10.61
C LEU A 271 -12.57 19.45 -11.47
N ILE A 272 -12.57 19.72 -12.79
CA ILE A 272 -13.51 19.10 -13.74
C ILE A 272 -13.27 17.61 -13.91
N ASP A 273 -12.08 17.11 -13.53
CA ASP A 273 -11.74 15.69 -13.62
C ASP A 273 -12.21 14.89 -12.39
N LEU A 274 -12.43 15.57 -11.25
CA LEU A 274 -12.78 14.94 -9.98
C LEU A 274 -14.11 14.18 -10.02
N PRO A 275 -15.19 14.66 -10.67
CA PRO A 275 -16.45 13.93 -10.80
C PRO A 275 -16.32 12.54 -11.39
N SER A 276 -15.32 12.30 -12.25
CA SER A 276 -15.04 10.97 -12.82
C SER A 276 -14.77 9.91 -11.74
N LYS A 277 -14.28 10.33 -10.57
CA LYS A 277 -13.98 9.44 -9.44
C LYS A 277 -15.21 9.09 -8.59
N LEU A 278 -16.37 9.63 -8.95
CA LEU A 278 -17.68 9.27 -8.42
C LEU A 278 -18.43 8.29 -9.35
N ILE A 279 -17.78 7.80 -10.43
CA ILE A 279 -18.30 6.77 -11.33
C ILE A 279 -17.81 5.39 -10.82
N PRO A 280 -18.68 4.34 -10.79
CA PRO A 280 -18.25 3.00 -10.38
C PRO A 280 -17.20 2.45 -11.35
N GLY A 281 -16.15 1.82 -10.81
CA GLY A 281 -15.07 1.24 -11.60
C GLY A 281 -14.11 2.26 -12.24
N SER A 282 -14.12 3.51 -11.82
CA SER A 282 -13.22 4.56 -12.32
C SER A 282 -11.78 4.40 -11.81
N PHE A 283 -11.19 3.25 -12.08
CA PHE A 283 -9.86 2.89 -11.60
C PHE A 283 -9.17 1.92 -12.59
N ASN A 284 -7.86 2.05 -12.75
CA ASN A 284 -7.00 1.09 -13.44
C ASN A 284 -5.58 1.13 -12.88
N PHE A 285 -4.69 0.28 -13.39
CA PHE A 285 -3.32 0.18 -12.89
C PHE A 285 -2.55 1.52 -12.92
N ALA A 286 -2.71 2.34 -13.97
CA ALA A 286 -2.00 3.62 -14.09
C ALA A 286 -2.39 4.62 -12.97
N GLN A 287 -3.57 4.47 -12.37
CA GLN A 287 -4.03 5.31 -11.27
C GLN A 287 -3.24 5.08 -9.97
N LEU A 288 -2.47 4.00 -9.87
CA LEU A 288 -1.61 3.73 -8.70
C LEU A 288 -0.44 4.73 -8.62
N SER A 289 0.14 5.13 -9.75
CA SER A 289 1.29 6.04 -9.79
C SER A 289 0.87 7.51 -9.80
N ASN A 290 -0.02 7.91 -10.71
CA ASN A 290 -0.40 9.30 -10.95
C ASN A 290 -1.92 9.49 -11.01
N GLY A 291 -2.67 8.71 -10.23
CA GLY A 291 -4.13 8.75 -10.22
C GLY A 291 -4.72 9.97 -9.51
N LEU A 292 -6.02 10.15 -9.71
CA LEU A 292 -6.86 11.05 -8.94
C LEU A 292 -7.31 10.39 -7.61
N PRO A 293 -7.77 11.16 -6.62
CA PRO A 293 -8.26 10.59 -5.36
C PRO A 293 -9.44 9.65 -5.61
N ASN A 294 -9.39 8.44 -5.04
CA ASN A 294 -10.44 7.45 -5.19
C ASN A 294 -11.57 7.75 -4.19
N LEU A 295 -12.66 8.35 -4.68
CA LEU A 295 -13.75 8.90 -3.85
C LEU A 295 -15.06 8.11 -3.97
N TYR A 296 -15.10 7.00 -4.71
CA TYR A 296 -16.33 6.26 -4.90
C TYR A 296 -16.87 5.69 -3.58
N MET A 297 -18.15 5.92 -3.32
CA MET A 297 -18.84 5.51 -2.08
C MET A 297 -20.25 4.95 -2.31
N GLY A 298 -20.63 4.76 -3.59
CA GLY A 298 -21.95 4.30 -4.00
C GLY A 298 -22.93 5.45 -4.25
N MET A 299 -23.81 5.28 -5.25
CA MET A 299 -24.75 6.31 -5.69
C MET A 299 -25.81 6.64 -4.62
N ILE A 300 -26.25 5.63 -3.86
CA ILE A 300 -27.21 5.82 -2.74
C ILE A 300 -26.58 6.72 -1.66
N ALA A 301 -25.36 6.45 -1.26
CA ALA A 301 -24.67 7.22 -0.23
C ALA A 301 -24.33 8.64 -0.71
N LEU A 302 -23.98 8.81 -1.99
CA LEU A 302 -23.74 10.11 -2.61
C LEU A 302 -25.01 10.97 -2.58
N LEU A 303 -26.16 10.43 -3.00
CA LEU A 303 -27.44 11.14 -2.90
C LEU A 303 -27.78 11.47 -1.45
N GLY A 304 -27.54 10.54 -0.53
CA GLY A 304 -27.72 10.77 0.92
C GLY A 304 -26.90 11.97 1.42
N ALA A 305 -25.65 12.13 0.96
CA ALA A 305 -24.82 13.28 1.32
C ALA A 305 -25.39 14.60 0.77
N VAL A 306 -25.99 14.59 -0.42
CA VAL A 306 -26.68 15.76 -0.96
C VAL A 306 -27.98 16.03 -0.19
N PHE A 307 -28.74 15.00 0.17
CA PHE A 307 -29.98 15.15 0.96
C PHE A 307 -29.71 15.74 2.34
N TYR A 308 -28.54 15.54 2.93
CA TYR A 308 -28.12 16.20 4.16
C TYR A 308 -28.25 17.74 4.06
N PHE A 309 -27.79 18.32 2.97
CA PHE A 309 -27.87 19.76 2.76
C PHE A 309 -29.27 20.26 2.40
N LEU A 310 -30.13 19.38 1.93
CA LEU A 310 -31.52 19.70 1.50
C LEU A 310 -32.56 19.43 2.58
N ALA A 311 -32.22 18.70 3.65
CA ALA A 311 -33.15 18.34 4.71
C ALA A 311 -33.48 19.54 5.62
N PRO A 312 -34.72 20.02 5.65
CA PRO A 312 -35.10 21.25 6.41
C PRO A 312 -34.92 21.09 7.93
N VAL A 313 -34.99 19.85 8.42
CA VAL A 313 -34.86 19.53 9.85
C VAL A 313 -33.42 19.73 10.34
N ILE A 314 -32.45 19.76 9.46
CA ILE A 314 -31.07 20.04 9.78
C ILE A 314 -30.86 21.56 9.79
N SER A 315 -30.38 22.10 10.91
CA SER A 315 -30.21 23.55 11.07
C SER A 315 -29.28 24.16 10.02
N VAL A 316 -29.53 25.39 9.63
CA VAL A 316 -28.68 26.11 8.67
C VAL A 316 -27.26 26.20 9.18
N ARG A 317 -27.06 26.46 10.50
CA ARG A 317 -25.74 26.48 11.14
C ARG A 317 -24.99 25.17 10.94
N GLU A 318 -25.63 24.04 11.20
CA GLU A 318 -25.01 22.71 11.03
C GLU A 318 -24.64 22.47 9.57
N ARG A 319 -25.53 22.79 8.62
CA ARG A 319 -25.25 22.66 7.17
C ARG A 319 -24.08 23.52 6.72
N LEU A 320 -24.00 24.79 7.19
CA LEU A 320 -22.89 25.69 6.84
C LEU A 320 -21.55 25.19 7.39
N ILE A 321 -21.50 24.82 8.67
CA ILE A 321 -20.27 24.32 9.30
C ILE A 321 -19.82 23.01 8.62
N SER A 322 -20.75 22.12 8.30
CA SER A 322 -20.44 20.88 7.56
C SER A 322 -20.03 21.17 6.12
N GLY A 323 -20.58 22.18 5.50
CA GLY A 323 -20.13 22.68 4.19
C GLY A 323 -18.68 23.18 4.23
N VAL A 324 -18.33 23.99 5.23
CA VAL A 324 -16.95 24.47 5.45
C VAL A 324 -16.00 23.29 5.65
N MET A 325 -16.37 22.32 6.48
CA MET A 325 -15.56 21.11 6.70
C MET A 325 -15.37 20.33 5.39
N THR A 326 -16.43 20.20 4.60
CA THR A 326 -16.36 19.53 3.28
C THR A 326 -15.39 20.28 2.36
N VAL A 327 -15.45 21.62 2.31
CA VAL A 327 -14.54 22.42 1.51
C VAL A 327 -13.09 22.23 1.98
N ILE A 328 -12.82 22.27 3.31
CA ILE A 328 -11.48 22.03 3.87
C ILE A 328 -10.94 20.67 3.42
N LEU A 329 -11.76 19.62 3.50
CA LEU A 329 -11.35 18.28 3.09
C LEU A 329 -11.17 18.16 1.56
N MET A 330 -11.98 18.84 0.75
CA MET A 330 -11.78 18.91 -0.70
C MET A 330 -10.52 19.67 -1.08
N LEU A 331 -10.24 20.80 -0.44
CA LEU A 331 -8.98 21.52 -0.62
C LEU A 331 -7.77 20.65 -0.21
N SER A 332 -7.93 19.80 0.80
CA SER A 332 -6.86 18.92 1.29
C SER A 332 -6.41 17.85 0.28
N ILE A 333 -7.26 17.47 -0.66
CA ILE A 333 -6.91 16.57 -1.77
C ILE A 333 -6.53 17.30 -3.05
N TRP A 334 -6.72 18.60 -3.13
CA TRP A 334 -6.52 19.38 -4.35
C TRP A 334 -5.26 20.24 -4.32
N LEU A 335 -4.92 20.82 -3.17
CA LEU A 335 -3.78 21.73 -3.00
C LEU A 335 -2.54 20.96 -2.52
N ASN A 336 -1.45 21.08 -3.27
CA ASN A 336 -0.19 20.39 -3.00
C ASN A 336 0.31 20.52 -1.54
N PRO A 337 0.41 21.71 -0.91
CA PRO A 337 0.91 21.80 0.47
C PRO A 337 0.02 21.05 1.47
N LEU A 338 -1.29 21.02 1.25
CA LEU A 338 -2.21 20.28 2.11
C LEU A 338 -2.06 18.76 1.93
N VAL A 339 -1.91 18.28 0.69
CA VAL A 339 -1.62 16.86 0.45
C VAL A 339 -0.33 16.44 1.16
N ILE A 340 0.73 17.26 1.07
CA ILE A 340 2.01 16.99 1.75
C ILE A 340 1.83 16.98 3.27
N MET A 341 1.05 17.90 3.85
CA MET A 341 0.76 17.93 5.28
C MET A 341 0.10 16.61 5.75
N TRP A 342 -0.90 16.09 5.04
CA TRP A 342 -1.53 14.82 5.35
C TRP A 342 -0.57 13.63 5.25
N GLN A 343 0.49 13.74 4.48
CA GLN A 343 1.49 12.70 4.26
C GLN A 343 2.72 12.82 5.19
N GLY A 344 2.56 13.49 6.33
CA GLY A 344 3.64 13.67 7.29
C GLY A 344 4.73 14.60 6.78
N PHE A 345 4.34 15.66 6.07
CA PHE A 345 5.20 16.69 5.50
C PHE A 345 6.20 16.18 4.45
N ARG A 346 5.81 15.15 3.69
CA ARG A 346 6.64 14.52 2.65
C ARG A 346 5.86 14.35 1.35
N ALA A 347 6.56 14.51 0.22
CA ALA A 347 5.95 14.25 -1.08
C ALA A 347 5.70 12.75 -1.25
N PRO A 348 4.45 12.33 -1.54
CA PRO A 348 4.15 10.92 -1.80
C PRO A 348 4.77 10.48 -3.12
N VAL A 349 5.34 9.27 -3.11
CA VAL A 349 5.75 8.56 -4.32
C VAL A 349 4.74 7.43 -4.51
N TRP A 350 4.00 7.43 -5.62
CA TRP A 350 2.87 6.54 -5.86
C TRP A 350 1.74 6.71 -4.83
N TYR A 351 0.53 6.26 -5.14
CA TYR A 351 -0.64 6.32 -4.24
C TYR A 351 -0.85 7.72 -3.63
N LEU A 352 -0.98 8.75 -4.47
CA LEU A 352 -0.83 10.17 -4.09
C LEU A 352 -1.79 10.63 -2.99
N TYR A 353 -3.03 10.18 -2.99
CA TYR A 353 -4.09 10.67 -2.11
C TYR A 353 -4.45 9.66 -1.02
N ARG A 354 -3.46 9.26 -0.21
CA ARG A 354 -3.62 8.22 0.82
C ARG A 354 -4.63 8.58 1.90
N HIS A 355 -4.94 9.85 2.10
CA HIS A 355 -5.95 10.34 3.04
C HIS A 355 -7.37 10.44 2.43
N SER A 356 -7.60 10.06 1.18
CA SER A 356 -8.92 10.14 0.55
C SER A 356 -10.00 9.27 1.24
N PHE A 357 -9.60 8.24 2.02
CA PHE A 357 -10.54 7.50 2.87
C PHE A 357 -11.22 8.37 3.92
N ILE A 358 -10.56 9.42 4.39
CA ILE A 358 -11.12 10.39 5.33
C ILE A 358 -12.21 11.22 4.65
N VAL A 359 -11.97 11.67 3.41
CA VAL A 359 -12.96 12.40 2.62
C VAL A 359 -14.20 11.53 2.39
N ILE A 360 -14.00 10.26 1.99
CA ILE A 360 -15.08 9.30 1.82
C ILE A 360 -15.86 9.11 3.15
N PHE A 361 -15.14 8.87 4.24
CA PHE A 361 -15.76 8.66 5.55
C PHE A 361 -16.60 9.87 5.96
N TRP A 362 -16.09 11.08 5.77
CA TRP A 362 -16.83 12.31 6.04
C TRP A 362 -18.10 12.42 5.19
N LEU A 363 -18.01 12.23 3.89
CA LEU A 363 -19.17 12.27 2.99
C LEU A 363 -20.18 11.19 3.33
N LEU A 364 -19.73 9.99 3.70
CA LEU A 364 -20.60 8.92 4.19
C LEU A 364 -21.29 9.27 5.50
N LEU A 365 -20.63 9.97 6.43
CA LEU A 365 -21.29 10.47 7.66
C LEU A 365 -22.39 11.47 7.35
N LEU A 366 -22.17 12.39 6.41
CA LEU A 366 -23.22 13.29 5.91
C LEU A 366 -24.34 12.49 5.24
N GLY A 367 -24.00 11.49 4.42
CA GLY A 367 -24.94 10.58 3.78
C GLY A 367 -25.81 9.83 4.78
N LEU A 368 -25.20 9.27 5.81
CA LEU A 368 -25.90 8.59 6.90
C LEU A 368 -26.94 9.51 7.57
N ARG A 369 -26.54 10.76 7.87
CA ARG A 369 -27.44 11.73 8.49
C ARG A 369 -28.52 12.24 7.52
N GLY A 370 -28.18 12.39 6.23
CA GLY A 370 -29.15 12.73 5.18
C GLY A 370 -30.22 11.66 5.01
N LEU A 371 -29.80 10.38 4.92
CA LEU A 371 -30.73 9.24 4.84
C LEU A 371 -31.56 9.06 6.11
N ALA A 372 -31.01 9.33 7.29
CA ALA A 372 -31.78 9.32 8.54
C ALA A 372 -32.88 10.38 8.59
N ASN A 373 -32.70 11.49 7.86
CA ASN A 373 -33.66 12.59 7.78
C ASN A 373 -34.41 12.65 6.42
N LEU A 374 -34.34 11.58 5.65
CA LEU A 374 -34.98 11.46 4.34
C LEU A 374 -36.50 11.85 4.34
N PRO A 375 -37.29 11.48 5.37
CA PRO A 375 -38.71 11.87 5.42
C PRO A 375 -38.96 13.39 5.41
N SER A 376 -37.94 14.21 5.74
CA SER A 376 -38.04 15.67 5.72
C SER A 376 -37.74 16.30 4.37
N VAL A 377 -37.20 15.54 3.42
CA VAL A 377 -36.87 16.02 2.10
C VAL A 377 -38.03 15.84 1.16
N SER A 378 -38.50 16.91 0.52
CA SER A 378 -39.60 16.83 -0.44
C SER A 378 -39.19 16.09 -1.71
N ARG A 379 -40.14 15.43 -2.39
CA ARG A 379 -39.94 14.72 -3.66
C ARG A 379 -39.27 15.57 -4.71
N LEU A 380 -39.73 16.79 -4.89
CA LEU A 380 -39.16 17.73 -5.85
C LEU A 380 -37.66 17.95 -5.57
N ARG A 381 -37.28 18.11 -4.30
CA ARG A 381 -35.86 18.24 -3.91
C ARG A 381 -35.06 16.97 -4.19
N MET A 382 -35.67 15.79 -4.01
CA MET A 382 -35.00 14.50 -4.32
C MET A 382 -34.77 14.36 -5.83
N ILE A 383 -35.75 14.72 -6.66
CA ILE A 383 -35.61 14.71 -8.12
C ILE A 383 -34.55 15.71 -8.57
N ILE A 384 -34.63 16.96 -8.13
CA ILE A 384 -33.65 18.00 -8.47
C ILE A 384 -32.25 17.56 -8.05
N ALA A 385 -32.08 17.03 -6.83
CA ALA A 385 -30.79 16.52 -6.37
C ALA A 385 -30.25 15.41 -7.27
N SER A 386 -31.09 14.45 -7.67
CA SER A 386 -30.70 13.34 -8.55
C SER A 386 -30.27 13.84 -9.94
N VAL A 387 -31.03 14.81 -10.51
CA VAL A 387 -30.71 15.43 -11.81
C VAL A 387 -29.40 16.23 -11.72
N VAL A 388 -29.24 17.05 -10.64
CA VAL A 388 -28.03 17.84 -10.44
C VAL A 388 -26.80 16.93 -10.23
N VAL A 389 -26.90 15.90 -9.39
CA VAL A 389 -25.82 14.92 -9.22
C VAL A 389 -25.52 14.22 -10.56
N GLY A 390 -26.55 13.82 -11.31
CA GLY A 390 -26.39 13.28 -12.65
C GLY A 390 -25.64 14.23 -13.56
N GLY A 391 -26.05 15.48 -13.66
CA GLY A 391 -25.40 16.50 -14.49
C GLY A 391 -23.95 16.74 -14.07
N VAL A 392 -23.69 16.96 -12.77
CA VAL A 392 -22.34 17.25 -12.25
C VAL A 392 -21.39 16.07 -12.40
N VAL A 393 -21.88 14.83 -12.24
CA VAL A 393 -21.02 13.64 -12.31
C VAL A 393 -20.82 13.18 -13.75
N PHE A 394 -21.88 13.05 -14.52
CA PHE A 394 -21.81 12.37 -15.82
C PHE A 394 -21.43 13.30 -16.98
N ILE A 395 -21.87 14.56 -17.01
CA ILE A 395 -21.58 15.46 -18.14
C ILE A 395 -20.07 15.71 -18.27
N PRO A 396 -19.34 16.20 -17.21
CA PRO A 396 -17.90 16.45 -17.33
C PRO A 396 -17.13 15.14 -17.56
N THR A 397 -17.57 14.03 -16.95
CA THR A 397 -16.90 12.73 -17.13
C THR A 397 -17.04 12.24 -18.58
N ALA A 398 -18.23 12.32 -19.19
CA ALA A 398 -18.46 11.94 -20.57
C ALA A 398 -17.69 12.85 -21.54
N TRP A 399 -17.70 14.16 -21.30
CA TRP A 399 -16.96 15.13 -22.11
C TRP A 399 -15.45 14.86 -22.12
N ARG A 400 -14.87 14.47 -20.96
CA ARG A 400 -13.44 14.20 -20.84
C ARG A 400 -13.08 12.71 -20.90
N MET A 401 -13.99 11.85 -21.35
CA MET A 401 -13.77 10.40 -21.36
C MET A 401 -12.54 9.98 -22.19
N SER A 402 -12.26 10.66 -23.29
CA SER A 402 -11.05 10.41 -24.11
C SER A 402 -9.74 10.62 -23.35
N SER A 403 -9.73 11.54 -22.38
CA SER A 403 -8.59 11.81 -21.50
C SER A 403 -8.55 10.88 -20.29
N HIS A 404 -9.69 10.33 -19.88
CA HIS A 404 -9.86 9.49 -18.69
C HIS A 404 -9.82 7.99 -19.05
N LYS A 405 -8.65 7.48 -19.48
CA LYS A 405 -8.46 6.06 -19.86
C LYS A 405 -8.87 5.03 -18.78
N TYR A 406 -9.18 5.47 -17.57
CA TYR A 406 -9.68 4.65 -16.46
C TYR A 406 -11.21 4.65 -16.34
N VAL A 407 -11.92 5.37 -17.19
CA VAL A 407 -13.39 5.37 -17.29
C VAL A 407 -13.78 4.84 -18.67
N THR A 408 -14.68 3.85 -18.70
CA THR A 408 -15.23 3.27 -19.92
C THR A 408 -16.69 3.68 -20.10
N LEU A 409 -17.23 3.53 -21.29
CA LEU A 409 -18.67 3.73 -21.53
C LEU A 409 -19.50 2.80 -20.63
N THR A 410 -19.05 1.57 -20.40
CA THR A 410 -19.71 0.63 -19.50
C THR A 410 -19.81 1.18 -18.08
N ASN A 411 -18.74 1.83 -17.57
CA ASN A 411 -18.75 2.46 -16.25
C ASN A 411 -19.78 3.61 -16.16
N LEU A 412 -19.85 4.44 -17.20
CA LEU A 412 -20.83 5.54 -17.29
C LEU A 412 -22.26 5.01 -17.32
N VAL A 413 -22.55 4.05 -18.18
CA VAL A 413 -23.89 3.44 -18.28
C VAL A 413 -24.29 2.78 -16.96
N LEU A 414 -23.38 1.99 -16.37
CA LEU A 414 -23.61 1.34 -15.08
C LEU A 414 -23.93 2.38 -13.99
N GLY A 415 -23.11 3.41 -13.88
CA GLY A 415 -23.32 4.49 -12.91
C GLY A 415 -24.64 5.24 -13.13
N GLY A 416 -25.00 5.51 -14.40
CA GLY A 416 -26.25 6.15 -14.78
C GLY A 416 -27.47 5.32 -14.40
N VAL A 417 -27.43 4.02 -14.68
CA VAL A 417 -28.49 3.07 -14.27
C VAL A 417 -28.62 3.02 -12.76
N LEU A 418 -27.50 2.92 -12.02
CA LEU A 418 -27.52 2.89 -10.55
C LEU A 418 -28.09 4.18 -9.97
N LEU A 419 -27.71 5.34 -10.49
CA LEU A 419 -28.26 6.63 -10.09
C LEU A 419 -29.75 6.72 -10.36
N LEU A 420 -30.20 6.29 -11.55
CA LEU A 420 -31.62 6.28 -11.92
C LEU A 420 -32.44 5.38 -10.98
N VAL A 421 -31.97 4.16 -10.73
CA VAL A 421 -32.66 3.23 -9.82
C VAL A 421 -32.68 3.81 -8.39
N ALA A 422 -31.59 4.41 -7.92
CA ALA A 422 -31.55 5.09 -6.63
C ALA A 422 -32.57 6.23 -6.57
N ALA A 423 -32.68 7.06 -7.61
CA ALA A 423 -33.65 8.15 -7.69
C ALA A 423 -35.09 7.65 -7.66
N ILE A 424 -35.39 6.57 -8.39
CA ILE A 424 -36.72 5.92 -8.38
C ILE A 424 -37.06 5.39 -6.99
N LEU A 425 -36.12 4.73 -6.31
CA LEU A 425 -36.34 4.21 -4.95
C LEU A 425 -36.60 5.35 -3.95
N PHE A 426 -35.86 6.46 -4.03
CA PHE A 426 -36.08 7.61 -3.15
C PHE A 426 -37.40 8.32 -3.45
N TYR A 427 -37.79 8.44 -4.71
CA TYR A 427 -39.09 8.97 -5.10
C TYR A 427 -40.25 8.15 -4.47
N ASN A 428 -40.17 6.82 -4.58
CA ASN A 428 -41.19 5.91 -4.03
C ASN A 428 -41.14 5.78 -2.50
N TRP A 429 -40.00 6.14 -1.85
CA TRP A 429 -39.90 6.15 -0.39
C TRP A 429 -40.94 7.04 0.27
N SER A 430 -41.31 8.15 -0.37
CA SER A 430 -42.26 9.13 0.15
C SER A 430 -43.71 8.87 -0.26
N GLU A 431 -43.99 7.81 -1.05
CA GLU A 431 -45.33 7.47 -1.51
C GLU A 431 -46.05 6.48 -0.59
N TYR A 432 -47.26 6.80 -0.23
CA TYR A 432 -48.22 5.85 0.30
C TYR A 432 -48.96 5.20 -0.90
N PRO A 433 -49.05 3.87 -1.06
CA PRO A 433 -49.04 2.82 -0.04
C PRO A 433 -47.83 1.86 -0.06
N PHE A 434 -46.67 2.23 -0.64
CA PHE A 434 -45.52 1.31 -0.66
C PHE A 434 -44.97 1.06 0.74
N PRO A 435 -44.83 -0.19 1.18
CA PRO A 435 -44.27 -0.49 2.49
C PRO A 435 -42.80 0.00 2.54
N GLN A 436 -42.52 0.96 3.42
CA GLN A 436 -41.16 1.52 3.62
C GLN A 436 -40.08 0.45 3.83
N LYS A 437 -40.47 -0.68 4.43
CA LYS A 437 -39.58 -1.84 4.60
C LYS A 437 -39.12 -2.43 3.24
N LEU A 438 -40.03 -2.54 2.27
CA LEU A 438 -39.73 -3.09 0.95
C LEU A 438 -38.79 -2.17 0.19
N VAL A 439 -39.03 -0.87 0.20
CA VAL A 439 -38.13 0.12 -0.43
C VAL A 439 -36.77 0.12 0.27
N GLY A 440 -36.71 0.02 1.59
CA GLY A 440 -35.48 -0.10 2.37
C GLY A 440 -34.65 -1.33 1.96
N TRP A 441 -35.28 -2.48 1.75
CA TRP A 441 -34.63 -3.68 1.21
C TRP A 441 -34.15 -3.47 -0.23
N GLY A 442 -34.97 -2.79 -1.07
CA GLY A 442 -34.57 -2.40 -2.42
C GLY A 442 -33.30 -1.56 -2.43
N ILE A 443 -33.23 -0.56 -1.57
CA ILE A 443 -32.04 0.30 -1.40
C ILE A 443 -30.81 -0.51 -0.98
N ILE A 444 -30.94 -1.42 -0.01
CA ILE A 444 -29.81 -2.27 0.41
C ILE A 444 -29.33 -3.14 -0.75
N ASN A 445 -30.23 -3.75 -1.53
CA ASN A 445 -29.84 -4.56 -2.68
C ASN A 445 -29.12 -3.72 -3.75
N VAL A 446 -29.57 -2.49 -4.01
CA VAL A 446 -28.87 -1.58 -4.92
C VAL A 446 -27.46 -1.27 -4.40
N VAL A 447 -27.27 -1.01 -3.11
CA VAL A 447 -25.94 -0.78 -2.53
C VAL A 447 -25.04 -2.02 -2.68
N VAL A 448 -25.57 -3.21 -2.47
CA VAL A 448 -24.84 -4.48 -2.65
C VAL A 448 -24.35 -4.64 -4.09
N LEU A 449 -25.25 -4.42 -5.06
CA LEU A 449 -24.94 -4.51 -6.48
C LEU A 449 -23.96 -3.40 -6.90
N ASP A 450 -24.17 -2.19 -6.46
CA ASP A 450 -23.36 -1.01 -6.77
C ASP A 450 -21.91 -1.19 -6.26
N MET A 451 -21.74 -1.50 -4.99
CA MET A 451 -20.42 -1.66 -4.38
C MET A 451 -19.71 -2.91 -4.92
N GLY A 452 -20.45 -3.99 -5.19
CA GLY A 452 -19.93 -5.19 -5.84
C GLY A 452 -19.47 -4.94 -7.27
N ALA A 453 -20.25 -4.22 -8.05
CA ALA A 453 -19.92 -3.84 -9.42
C ALA A 453 -18.70 -2.90 -9.46
N ASN A 454 -18.63 -1.92 -8.57
CA ASN A 454 -17.46 -1.07 -8.43
C ASN A 454 -16.20 -1.89 -8.10
N ALA A 455 -16.28 -2.81 -7.14
CA ALA A 455 -15.15 -3.66 -6.76
C ALA A 455 -14.70 -4.54 -7.94
N TYR A 456 -15.64 -5.20 -8.62
CA TYR A 456 -15.35 -6.06 -9.76
C TYR A 456 -14.71 -5.29 -10.91
N THR A 457 -15.32 -4.18 -11.34
CA THR A 457 -14.84 -3.40 -12.49
C THR A 457 -13.49 -2.74 -12.22
N SER A 458 -13.26 -2.23 -11.00
CA SER A 458 -11.99 -1.66 -10.60
C SER A 458 -10.86 -2.69 -10.55
N LEU A 459 -11.10 -3.85 -9.94
CA LEU A 459 -10.07 -4.90 -9.82
C LEU A 459 -9.83 -5.63 -11.14
N LYS A 460 -10.85 -5.76 -12.01
CA LYS A 460 -10.68 -6.33 -13.35
C LYS A 460 -9.70 -5.56 -14.22
N ALA A 461 -9.54 -4.26 -13.96
CA ALA A 461 -8.60 -3.38 -14.67
C ALA A 461 -7.15 -3.47 -14.16
N ILE A 462 -6.85 -4.41 -13.26
CA ILE A 462 -5.53 -4.64 -12.69
C ILE A 462 -4.91 -5.91 -13.29
N SER A 463 -3.62 -5.84 -13.62
CA SER A 463 -2.84 -7.00 -14.05
C SER A 463 -2.31 -7.77 -12.84
N PHE A 464 -2.94 -8.89 -12.52
CA PHE A 464 -2.51 -9.79 -11.46
C PHE A 464 -1.55 -10.85 -12.01
N ILE A 465 -0.56 -11.26 -11.22
CA ILE A 465 0.27 -12.40 -11.58
C ILE A 465 -0.52 -13.71 -11.41
N SER A 466 -0.19 -14.72 -12.21
CA SER A 466 -0.85 -16.02 -12.08
C SER A 466 -0.39 -16.76 -10.81
N LYS A 467 -1.25 -17.64 -10.30
CA LYS A 467 -0.88 -18.55 -9.20
C LYS A 467 0.32 -19.43 -9.60
N ALA A 468 0.33 -19.91 -10.85
CA ALA A 468 1.39 -20.76 -11.37
C ALA A 468 2.73 -20.02 -11.40
N ASP A 469 2.74 -18.77 -11.88
CA ASP A 469 3.93 -17.93 -11.97
C ASP A 469 4.59 -17.73 -10.58
N PHE A 470 3.79 -17.44 -9.56
CA PHE A 470 4.30 -17.36 -8.19
C PHE A 470 4.79 -18.74 -7.67
N THR A 471 4.01 -19.80 -7.87
CA THR A 471 4.25 -21.09 -7.22
C THR A 471 5.45 -21.83 -7.84
N VAL A 472 5.56 -21.85 -9.17
CA VAL A 472 6.65 -22.56 -9.88
C VAL A 472 8.00 -21.93 -9.52
N THR A 473 8.12 -20.63 -9.71
CA THR A 473 9.38 -19.90 -9.39
C THR A 473 9.73 -20.05 -7.90
N SER A 474 8.72 -19.88 -7.00
CA SER A 474 8.97 -19.99 -5.57
C SER A 474 9.39 -21.40 -5.12
N LYS A 475 8.86 -22.46 -5.74
CA LYS A 475 9.29 -23.83 -5.44
C LYS A 475 10.71 -24.11 -5.88
N ALA A 476 11.05 -23.71 -7.11
CA ALA A 476 12.38 -23.93 -7.67
C ALA A 476 13.47 -23.20 -6.89
N LEU A 477 13.27 -21.90 -6.62
CA LEU A 477 14.19 -21.11 -5.81
C LEU A 477 14.31 -21.64 -4.39
N ASN A 478 13.19 -22.02 -3.75
CA ASN A 478 13.25 -22.61 -2.41
C ASN A 478 14.04 -23.92 -2.36
N ALA A 479 13.92 -24.77 -3.36
CA ALA A 479 14.70 -26.01 -3.45
C ALA A 479 16.20 -25.67 -3.60
N ALA A 480 16.54 -24.76 -4.50
CA ALA A 480 17.92 -24.32 -4.72
C ALA A 480 18.57 -23.70 -3.47
N TYR A 481 17.85 -22.77 -2.78
CA TYR A 481 18.39 -22.19 -1.54
C TYR A 481 18.48 -23.20 -0.39
N THR A 482 17.56 -24.16 -0.32
CA THR A 482 17.64 -25.25 0.67
C THR A 482 18.85 -26.13 0.41
N GLU A 483 19.09 -26.51 -0.82
CA GLU A 483 20.26 -27.30 -1.22
C GLU A 483 21.55 -26.54 -0.98
N ALA A 484 21.62 -25.27 -1.40
CA ALA A 484 22.75 -24.38 -1.16
C ALA A 484 23.10 -24.31 0.34
N LYS A 485 22.09 -24.28 1.21
CA LYS A 485 22.29 -24.30 2.66
C LYS A 485 22.89 -25.59 3.18
N THR A 486 22.55 -26.74 2.59
CA THR A 486 23.15 -28.04 3.00
C THR A 486 24.61 -28.16 2.57
N LEU A 487 24.98 -27.49 1.48
CA LEU A 487 26.34 -27.46 0.95
C LEU A 487 27.21 -26.36 1.59
N ALA A 488 26.64 -25.53 2.44
CA ALA A 488 27.32 -24.40 3.04
C ALA A 488 28.15 -24.81 4.26
N PRO A 489 29.29 -24.13 4.52
CA PRO A 489 30.03 -24.30 5.75
C PRO A 489 29.22 -23.74 6.93
N ASN A 490 29.51 -24.23 8.13
CA ASN A 490 28.87 -23.75 9.36
C ASN A 490 29.41 -22.35 9.81
N THR A 491 29.52 -21.43 8.86
CA THR A 491 30.01 -20.06 9.07
C THR A 491 29.05 -19.10 8.40
N PHE A 492 29.16 -17.81 8.72
CA PHE A 492 28.40 -16.76 8.04
C PHE A 492 28.79 -16.66 6.55
N TYR A 493 27.77 -16.59 5.69
CA TYR A 493 27.95 -16.38 4.26
C TYR A 493 26.73 -15.69 3.66
N ARG A 494 26.88 -15.09 2.49
CA ARG A 494 25.77 -14.61 1.65
C ARG A 494 25.64 -15.45 0.40
N VAL A 495 24.41 -15.43 -0.13
CA VAL A 495 24.05 -16.10 -1.39
C VAL A 495 23.62 -15.04 -2.40
N ASN A 496 24.07 -15.19 -3.64
CA ASN A 496 23.60 -14.45 -4.80
C ASN A 496 22.94 -15.40 -5.81
N SER A 497 22.13 -14.87 -6.71
CA SER A 497 21.49 -15.63 -7.78
C SER A 497 21.30 -14.77 -9.02
N ASP A 498 21.49 -15.38 -10.21
CA ASP A 498 21.13 -14.77 -11.49
C ASP A 498 19.62 -14.70 -11.72
N THR A 499 18.85 -15.41 -10.92
CA THR A 499 17.42 -15.54 -11.05
C THR A 499 16.74 -15.05 -9.79
N GLN A 500 15.78 -14.15 -9.95
CA GLN A 500 15.02 -13.59 -8.84
C GLN A 500 13.52 -13.63 -9.13
N ARG A 501 12.73 -14.02 -8.12
CA ARG A 501 11.30 -13.72 -8.12
C ARG A 501 11.07 -12.25 -7.76
N SER A 502 11.79 -11.75 -6.76
CA SER A 502 11.82 -10.34 -6.34
C SER A 502 13.16 -9.98 -5.70
N MET A 503 13.43 -8.68 -5.53
CA MET A 503 14.60 -8.21 -4.78
C MET A 503 14.55 -8.62 -3.29
N ASP A 504 13.38 -9.02 -2.80
CA ASP A 504 13.15 -9.44 -1.41
C ASP A 504 13.17 -10.97 -1.23
N ASP A 505 13.70 -11.71 -2.20
CA ASP A 505 13.95 -13.15 -2.10
C ASP A 505 14.73 -13.55 -0.83
N PRO A 506 15.71 -12.75 -0.32
CA PRO A 506 16.33 -13.02 0.97
C PRO A 506 15.33 -13.14 2.14
N TYR A 507 14.27 -12.33 2.16
CA TYR A 507 13.18 -12.47 3.15
C TYR A 507 12.31 -13.68 2.88
N GLN A 508 12.02 -13.93 1.59
CA GLN A 508 11.13 -15.03 1.18
C GLN A 508 11.71 -16.41 1.51
N TYR A 509 13.01 -16.60 1.30
CA TYR A 509 13.66 -17.92 1.46
C TYR A 509 14.59 -18.00 2.68
N ASN A 510 14.63 -16.92 3.48
CA ASN A 510 15.38 -16.84 4.74
C ASN A 510 16.88 -17.15 4.57
N PHE A 511 17.55 -16.38 3.73
CA PHE A 511 19.01 -16.41 3.56
C PHE A 511 19.61 -15.01 3.70
N ASN A 512 20.93 -14.93 3.88
CA ASN A 512 21.63 -13.66 3.88
C ASN A 512 21.91 -13.24 2.44
N GLY A 513 21.36 -12.13 1.99
CA GLY A 513 21.47 -11.65 0.62
C GLY A 513 22.16 -10.30 0.52
N VAL A 514 22.10 -9.70 -0.68
CA VAL A 514 22.54 -8.33 -0.96
C VAL A 514 21.37 -7.48 -1.41
N SER A 515 20.47 -8.04 -2.22
CA SER A 515 19.30 -7.34 -2.74
C SER A 515 18.25 -7.08 -1.67
N THR A 516 17.50 -5.99 -1.84
CA THR A 516 16.29 -5.69 -1.08
C THR A 516 15.49 -4.57 -1.73
N PHE A 517 14.18 -4.55 -1.46
CA PHE A 517 13.27 -3.44 -1.80
C PHE A 517 12.44 -3.09 -0.57
N SER A 518 12.71 -1.95 0.05
CA SER A 518 11.92 -1.46 1.18
C SER A 518 11.83 0.07 1.15
N SER A 519 10.62 0.60 1.33
CA SER A 519 10.40 2.05 1.46
C SER A 519 11.14 2.68 2.65
N VAL A 520 11.55 1.85 3.61
CA VAL A 520 12.25 2.26 4.84
C VAL A 520 13.73 1.84 4.86
N LEU A 521 14.30 1.44 3.72
CA LEU A 521 15.71 1.06 3.59
C LEU A 521 16.63 2.24 3.91
N ASN A 522 17.71 1.95 4.64
CA ASN A 522 18.71 2.96 5.00
C ASN A 522 19.48 3.43 3.76
N PRO A 523 19.55 4.74 3.47
CA PRO A 523 20.30 5.30 2.35
C PRO A 523 21.79 4.98 2.38
N SER A 524 22.38 4.88 3.59
CA SER A 524 23.80 4.54 3.73
C SER A 524 24.11 3.16 3.10
N THR A 525 23.20 2.19 3.22
CA THR A 525 23.32 0.89 2.58
C THR A 525 23.25 1.02 1.06
N ILE A 526 22.30 1.82 0.55
CA ILE A 526 22.16 2.07 -0.89
C ILE A 526 23.42 2.75 -1.43
N ASN A 527 23.89 3.82 -0.77
CA ASN A 527 25.06 4.57 -1.18
C ASN A 527 26.33 3.71 -1.12
N ALA A 528 26.53 2.93 -0.07
CA ALA A 528 27.68 2.04 0.05
C ALA A 528 27.77 1.04 -1.11
N LEU A 529 26.63 0.45 -1.49
CA LEU A 529 26.58 -0.52 -2.58
C LEU A 529 26.67 0.15 -3.96
N THR A 530 26.03 1.30 -4.17
CA THR A 530 26.11 2.02 -5.45
C THR A 530 27.51 2.61 -5.69
N ASN A 531 28.21 3.02 -4.64
CA ASN A 531 29.60 3.51 -4.76
C ASN A 531 30.55 2.44 -5.25
N VAL A 532 30.25 1.18 -5.01
CA VAL A 532 31.06 0.05 -5.51
C VAL A 532 30.51 -0.59 -6.79
N GLY A 533 29.50 0.01 -7.41
CA GLY A 533 28.98 -0.40 -8.71
C GLY A 533 27.74 -1.25 -8.69
N ALA A 534 27.17 -1.57 -7.52
CA ALA A 534 25.90 -2.25 -7.47
C ALA A 534 24.75 -1.31 -7.91
N ILE A 535 23.72 -1.88 -8.52
CA ILE A 535 22.56 -1.11 -8.97
C ILE A 535 21.65 -0.78 -7.78
N GLY A 536 21.55 0.51 -7.48
CA GLY A 536 20.69 1.01 -6.41
C GLY A 536 19.86 2.22 -6.82
N SER A 537 18.71 2.35 -6.22
CA SER A 537 17.82 3.51 -6.37
C SER A 537 16.98 3.69 -5.12
N ALA A 538 16.00 4.56 -5.19
CA ALA A 538 15.09 4.87 -4.12
C ALA A 538 14.47 3.65 -3.39
N GLY A 539 15.08 3.25 -2.28
CA GLY A 539 14.61 2.12 -1.45
C GLY A 539 14.92 0.74 -2.02
N ARG A 540 15.80 0.65 -3.03
CA ARG A 540 16.12 -0.60 -3.74
C ARG A 540 17.61 -0.79 -3.87
N VAL A 541 18.03 -2.03 -3.72
CA VAL A 541 19.36 -2.50 -4.12
C VAL A 541 19.18 -3.81 -4.86
N LYS A 542 19.82 -3.92 -6.00
CA LYS A 542 19.89 -5.14 -6.80
C LYS A 542 21.25 -5.77 -6.65
N ASN A 543 21.29 -7.09 -6.76
CA ASN A 543 22.50 -7.91 -6.69
C ASN A 543 22.98 -8.39 -8.07
N ASN A 544 22.38 -7.94 -9.16
CA ASN A 544 22.80 -8.26 -10.51
C ASN A 544 24.03 -7.42 -10.93
N ASP A 545 24.78 -7.94 -11.88
CA ASP A 545 26.00 -7.33 -12.43
C ASP A 545 27.14 -7.16 -11.38
N LEU A 546 27.11 -7.93 -10.28
CA LEU A 546 28.22 -7.97 -9.33
C LEU A 546 29.37 -8.81 -9.91
N THR A 547 30.61 -8.32 -9.74
CA THR A 547 31.80 -9.03 -10.16
C THR A 547 32.31 -9.95 -9.05
N TRP A 548 33.09 -10.99 -9.40
CA TRP A 548 33.74 -11.90 -8.44
C TRP A 548 34.48 -11.16 -7.30
N PRO A 549 35.35 -10.15 -7.56
CA PRO A 549 35.98 -9.44 -6.46
C PRO A 549 35.01 -8.71 -5.56
N LEU A 550 33.97 -8.08 -6.12
CA LEU A 550 32.93 -7.40 -5.31
C LEU A 550 32.13 -8.41 -4.50
N GLU A 551 31.71 -9.52 -5.07
CA GLU A 551 31.04 -10.60 -4.34
C GLU A 551 31.93 -11.17 -3.22
N SER A 552 33.24 -11.31 -3.47
CA SER A 552 34.21 -11.71 -2.45
C SER A 552 34.26 -10.71 -1.29
N LEU A 553 34.34 -9.41 -1.59
CA LEU A 553 34.30 -8.31 -0.60
C LEU A 553 33.00 -8.32 0.23
N LEU A 554 31.87 -8.57 -0.41
CA LEU A 554 30.58 -8.61 0.25
C LEU A 554 30.30 -9.93 1.01
N GLY A 555 31.22 -10.89 0.95
CA GLY A 555 31.08 -12.21 1.61
C GLY A 555 30.03 -13.10 0.91
N VAL A 556 29.81 -12.89 -0.39
CA VAL A 556 28.96 -13.78 -1.20
C VAL A 556 29.76 -15.05 -1.52
N ARG A 557 29.43 -16.11 -0.79
CA ARG A 557 30.11 -17.41 -0.89
C ARG A 557 29.46 -18.37 -1.86
N GLN A 558 28.16 -18.26 -2.06
CA GLN A 558 27.45 -19.12 -2.97
C GLN A 558 26.74 -18.29 -4.05
N LEU A 559 26.83 -18.79 -5.29
CA LEU A 559 26.18 -18.25 -6.46
C LEU A 559 25.29 -19.32 -7.09
N LEU A 560 23.99 -19.02 -7.24
CA LEU A 560 23.01 -19.87 -7.90
C LEU A 560 22.81 -19.35 -9.32
N LEU A 561 23.03 -20.21 -10.32
CA LEU A 561 22.79 -19.89 -11.73
C LEU A 561 21.83 -20.91 -12.32
N VAL A 562 20.99 -20.48 -13.25
CA VAL A 562 20.10 -21.38 -13.99
C VAL A 562 20.92 -22.47 -14.67
N ASN A 563 20.53 -23.73 -14.52
CA ASN A 563 21.21 -24.89 -15.11
C ASN A 563 20.85 -25.03 -16.59
N THR A 564 21.64 -24.43 -17.45
CA THR A 564 21.43 -24.46 -18.91
C THR A 564 21.68 -25.83 -19.53
N GLN A 565 22.30 -26.76 -18.79
CA GLN A 565 22.55 -28.14 -19.21
C GLN A 565 21.46 -29.11 -18.76
N SER A 566 20.40 -28.61 -18.14
CA SER A 566 19.29 -29.42 -17.65
C SER A 566 18.59 -30.16 -18.80
N THR A 567 18.18 -31.40 -18.55
CA THR A 567 17.28 -32.14 -19.46
C THR A 567 15.88 -31.56 -19.51
N LYS A 568 15.53 -30.62 -18.63
CA LYS A 568 14.23 -29.98 -18.50
C LYS A 568 14.10 -28.63 -19.21
N THR A 569 15.10 -28.20 -19.97
CA THR A 569 15.14 -26.88 -20.65
C THR A 569 13.90 -26.57 -21.50
N THR A 570 13.23 -27.61 -22.03
CA THR A 570 12.03 -27.47 -22.85
C THR A 570 10.72 -27.45 -22.05
N THR A 571 10.75 -27.71 -20.73
CA THR A 571 9.53 -27.74 -19.92
C THR A 571 8.99 -26.31 -19.64
N PRO A 572 7.67 -26.13 -19.54
CA PRO A 572 7.09 -24.83 -19.21
C PRO A 572 7.62 -24.23 -17.90
N GLU A 573 7.88 -25.08 -16.90
CA GLU A 573 8.42 -24.68 -15.62
C GLU A 573 9.82 -24.10 -15.76
N TYR A 574 10.70 -24.78 -16.51
CA TYR A 574 12.06 -24.29 -16.78
C TYR A 574 12.02 -22.97 -17.54
N GLN A 575 11.19 -22.88 -18.59
CA GLN A 575 11.03 -21.63 -19.38
C GLN A 575 10.56 -20.47 -18.50
N GLN A 576 9.68 -20.73 -17.57
CA GLN A 576 9.22 -19.72 -16.63
C GLN A 576 10.34 -19.27 -15.67
N ILE A 577 11.16 -20.20 -15.17
CA ILE A 577 12.30 -19.89 -14.28
C ILE A 577 13.36 -19.12 -15.05
N SER A 578 13.75 -19.57 -16.24
CA SER A 578 14.77 -18.93 -17.07
C SER A 578 14.37 -17.53 -17.55
N SER A 579 13.06 -17.28 -17.71
CA SER A 579 12.56 -15.93 -18.03
C SER A 579 12.78 -14.91 -16.90
N ARG A 580 13.18 -15.36 -15.71
CA ARG A 580 13.47 -14.55 -14.52
C ARG A 580 14.96 -14.30 -14.32
N ILE A 581 15.81 -14.68 -15.27
CA ILE A 581 17.24 -14.34 -15.24
C ILE A 581 17.37 -12.83 -15.33
N ILE A 582 18.13 -12.24 -14.41
CA ILE A 582 18.34 -10.80 -14.27
C ILE A 582 19.78 -10.39 -14.55
N ASP A 583 20.68 -11.36 -14.63
CA ASP A 583 22.11 -11.11 -14.78
C ASP A 583 22.59 -11.41 -16.22
N ASN A 584 23.66 -10.74 -16.61
CA ASN A 584 24.34 -11.00 -17.87
C ASN A 584 25.19 -12.29 -17.76
N PRO A 585 25.66 -12.85 -18.90
CA PRO A 585 26.61 -13.97 -18.84
C PRO A 585 27.78 -13.64 -17.92
N ARG A 586 28.08 -14.54 -16.98
CA ARG A 586 29.13 -14.39 -15.98
C ARG A 586 30.47 -14.81 -16.60
N TYR A 587 31.25 -13.85 -17.06
CA TYR A 587 32.60 -14.08 -17.61
C TYR A 587 33.60 -14.45 -16.51
N ASP A 588 33.35 -14.12 -15.27
CA ASP A 588 34.16 -14.43 -14.09
C ASP A 588 33.83 -15.80 -13.47
N LEU A 589 32.91 -16.57 -14.06
CA LEU A 589 32.50 -17.88 -13.57
C LEU A 589 33.67 -18.89 -13.37
N PRO A 590 34.76 -18.88 -14.15
CA PRO A 590 35.92 -19.74 -13.89
C PRO A 590 36.56 -19.54 -12.52
N ALA A 591 36.35 -18.41 -11.85
CA ALA A 591 36.81 -18.17 -10.47
C ALA A 591 36.00 -18.91 -9.41
N TYR A 592 34.84 -19.46 -9.77
CA TYR A 592 33.97 -20.18 -8.89
C TYR A 592 34.06 -21.70 -9.08
N LYS A 593 33.81 -22.47 -8.02
CA LYS A 593 33.78 -23.92 -8.06
C LYS A 593 32.36 -24.45 -8.07
N LEU A 594 31.96 -25.26 -9.05
CA LEU A 594 30.67 -25.97 -9.02
C LEU A 594 30.67 -26.97 -7.85
N ILE A 595 29.72 -26.85 -6.95
CA ILE A 595 29.61 -27.69 -5.74
C ILE A 595 28.32 -28.52 -5.69
N GLY A 596 27.31 -28.17 -6.49
CA GLY A 596 26.06 -28.89 -6.56
C GLY A 596 25.20 -28.43 -7.74
N HIS A 597 24.20 -29.22 -8.08
CA HIS A 597 23.24 -28.88 -9.12
C HIS A 597 21.92 -29.61 -8.91
N ASN A 598 20.83 -29.04 -9.38
CA ASN A 598 19.55 -29.71 -9.51
C ASN A 598 18.94 -29.47 -10.91
N ASP A 599 17.71 -29.88 -11.12
CA ASP A 599 17.03 -29.74 -12.42
C ASP A 599 16.99 -28.29 -12.96
N TYR A 600 17.04 -27.30 -12.09
CA TYR A 600 16.86 -25.89 -12.47
C TYR A 600 18.07 -25.02 -12.19
N PHE A 601 18.93 -25.37 -11.22
CA PHE A 601 20.04 -24.51 -10.79
C PHE A 601 21.34 -25.28 -10.63
N ASN A 602 22.44 -24.62 -10.99
CA ASN A 602 23.81 -24.94 -10.60
C ASN A 602 24.19 -24.10 -9.38
N ILE A 603 24.87 -24.69 -8.42
CA ILE A 603 25.34 -24.04 -7.20
C ILE A 603 26.83 -23.96 -7.24
N TYR A 604 27.36 -22.75 -7.30
CA TYR A 604 28.78 -22.46 -7.31
C TYR A 604 29.26 -21.90 -5.97
N GLN A 605 30.48 -22.20 -5.59
CA GLN A 605 31.16 -21.66 -4.42
C GLN A 605 32.20 -20.64 -4.86
N ASN A 606 32.17 -19.47 -4.21
CA ASN A 606 33.25 -18.50 -4.25
C ASN A 606 34.28 -18.87 -3.17
N PRO A 607 35.51 -19.34 -3.53
CA PRO A 607 36.50 -19.73 -2.55
C PRO A 607 37.07 -18.53 -1.76
N ASP A 608 37.03 -17.33 -2.34
CA ASP A 608 37.67 -16.12 -1.84
C ASP A 608 36.72 -15.20 -1.09
N ALA A 609 35.51 -15.66 -0.83
CA ALA A 609 34.51 -14.86 -0.09
C ALA A 609 35.00 -14.52 1.32
N LEU A 610 35.09 -13.24 1.62
CA LEU A 610 35.52 -12.72 2.92
C LEU A 610 34.45 -13.04 3.99
N PRO A 611 34.89 -13.29 5.25
CA PRO A 611 33.91 -13.40 6.37
C PRO A 611 33.24 -12.05 6.66
N VAL A 612 32.14 -12.08 7.38
CA VAL A 612 31.38 -10.87 7.76
C VAL A 612 32.22 -9.89 8.60
N ALA A 613 33.21 -10.41 9.32
CA ALA A 613 34.19 -9.62 10.07
C ALA A 613 35.60 -9.98 9.57
N THR A 614 36.27 -9.01 9.05
CA THR A 614 37.65 -9.17 8.46
C THR A 614 38.54 -8.10 9.07
N GLN A 615 39.78 -8.50 9.38
CA GLN A 615 40.80 -7.57 9.84
C GLN A 615 41.16 -6.58 8.72
N ILE A 616 41.20 -5.29 9.07
CA ILE A 616 41.69 -4.25 8.20
C ILE A 616 43.02 -3.73 8.70
N TYR A 617 43.95 -3.43 7.81
CA TYR A 617 45.29 -2.94 8.13
C TYR A 617 45.44 -1.44 7.90
N ARG A 618 44.54 -0.84 7.10
CA ARG A 618 44.54 0.59 6.81
C ARG A 618 43.18 1.20 7.06
N LYS A 619 43.15 2.51 7.30
CA LYS A 619 41.91 3.26 7.46
C LYS A 619 41.04 3.14 6.21
N VAL A 620 39.74 2.82 6.42
CA VAL A 620 38.78 2.78 5.34
C VAL A 620 38.66 4.16 4.67
N PRO A 621 38.71 4.24 3.33
CA PRO A 621 38.60 5.51 2.61
C PRO A 621 37.29 6.23 2.96
N THR A 622 37.38 7.50 3.35
CA THR A 622 36.26 8.36 3.63
C THR A 622 35.79 9.13 2.42
N GLN A 623 36.66 9.35 1.44
CA GLN A 623 36.31 9.96 0.16
C GLN A 623 35.73 8.90 -0.77
N VAL A 624 34.58 9.22 -1.36
CA VAL A 624 33.93 8.41 -2.39
C VAL A 624 34.60 8.73 -3.73
N GLN A 625 35.12 7.71 -4.40
CA GLN A 625 35.65 7.84 -5.74
C GLN A 625 34.55 7.99 -6.76
N ALA A 626 34.78 8.79 -7.81
CA ALA A 626 33.80 8.99 -8.88
C ALA A 626 33.58 7.72 -9.73
N ASN A 627 34.58 6.84 -9.76
CA ASN A 627 34.53 5.57 -10.49
C ASN A 627 34.39 4.40 -9.50
N PRO A 628 33.35 3.55 -9.64
CA PRO A 628 33.11 2.40 -8.75
C PRO A 628 34.30 1.42 -8.70
N VAL A 629 35.02 1.25 -9.81
CA VAL A 629 36.20 0.39 -9.89
C VAL A 629 37.34 0.92 -9.02
N LEU A 630 37.59 2.22 -9.05
CA LEU A 630 38.57 2.87 -8.17
C LEU A 630 38.13 2.79 -6.71
N GLN A 631 36.84 2.88 -6.43
CA GLN A 631 36.28 2.70 -5.07
C GLN A 631 36.51 1.26 -4.57
N GLN A 632 36.30 0.25 -5.42
CA GLN A 632 36.60 -1.13 -5.07
C GLN A 632 38.10 -1.30 -4.77
N ASN A 633 39.00 -0.79 -5.63
CA ASN A 633 40.45 -0.83 -5.40
C ASN A 633 40.84 -0.19 -4.06
N ALA A 634 40.23 0.96 -3.73
CA ALA A 634 40.46 1.65 -2.47
C ALA A 634 40.02 0.82 -1.26
N TYR A 635 38.89 0.09 -1.33
CA TYR A 635 38.48 -0.83 -0.28
C TYR A 635 39.39 -2.04 -0.16
N PHE A 636 39.76 -2.70 -1.27
CA PHE A 636 40.66 -3.87 -1.25
C PHE A 636 42.02 -3.54 -0.63
N SER A 637 42.55 -2.35 -0.86
CA SER A 637 43.84 -1.91 -0.28
C SER A 637 43.80 -1.83 1.25
N THR A 638 42.63 -1.84 1.88
CA THR A 638 42.51 -1.80 3.35
C THR A 638 42.75 -3.16 4.00
N PHE A 639 42.59 -4.25 3.29
CA PHE A 639 42.65 -5.62 3.79
C PHE A 639 44.05 -6.23 3.79
N THR A 640 45.06 -5.50 3.33
CA THR A 640 46.42 -6.00 3.23
C THR A 640 47.40 -5.11 3.96
N PRO A 641 48.42 -5.70 4.63
CA PRO A 641 49.50 -4.92 5.26
C PRO A 641 50.39 -4.25 4.25
N GLU A 642 50.58 -4.87 3.10
CA GLU A 642 51.43 -4.38 1.99
C GLU A 642 50.64 -3.53 1.00
N THR A 643 51.29 -2.65 0.27
CA THR A 643 50.68 -1.90 -0.83
C THR A 643 50.50 -2.83 -2.01
N ILE A 644 49.32 -3.41 -2.16
CA ILE A 644 49.00 -4.16 -3.37
C ILE A 644 48.72 -3.17 -4.50
N GLY A 645 49.10 -3.53 -5.71
CA GLY A 645 48.69 -2.86 -6.93
C GLY A 645 47.14 -2.89 -7.06
N ALA A 646 46.63 -2.06 -7.92
CA ALA A 646 45.20 -2.04 -8.19
C ALA A 646 44.73 -3.42 -8.66
N ILE A 647 43.63 -3.95 -8.05
CA ILE A 647 42.99 -5.20 -8.50
C ILE A 647 42.40 -5.01 -9.88
N PHE A 648 41.85 -3.79 -10.10
CA PHE A 648 41.35 -3.39 -11.40
C PHE A 648 42.22 -2.27 -11.97
N THR A 649 42.57 -2.40 -13.25
CA THR A 649 43.16 -1.30 -14.02
C THR A 649 42.09 -0.60 -14.84
N THR A 650 42.10 0.73 -14.85
CA THR A 650 41.28 1.51 -15.75
C THR A 650 41.98 1.68 -17.08
N THR A 651 41.35 1.32 -18.17
CA THR A 651 41.84 1.57 -19.51
C THR A 651 41.45 2.97 -19.94
N ASP A 652 42.38 3.77 -20.43
CA ASP A 652 42.08 5.05 -21.03
C ASP A 652 41.59 4.84 -22.47
N PHE A 653 40.34 5.19 -22.71
CA PHE A 653 39.68 5.10 -24.01
C PHE A 653 39.82 6.37 -24.85
N SER A 654 40.64 7.35 -24.44
CA SER A 654 40.80 8.63 -25.14
C SER A 654 41.33 8.51 -26.59
N GLY A 655 41.89 7.37 -26.97
CA GLY A 655 42.36 7.07 -28.30
C GLY A 655 41.50 6.15 -29.16
N ILE A 656 40.31 5.76 -28.68
CA ILE A 656 39.42 4.88 -29.42
C ILE A 656 38.43 5.71 -30.24
N THR A 657 38.60 5.72 -31.56
CA THR A 657 37.60 6.22 -32.53
C THR A 657 36.53 5.13 -32.69
N VAL A 658 35.31 5.41 -32.28
CA VAL A 658 34.19 4.49 -32.44
C VAL A 658 33.43 4.89 -33.69
N ASP A 659 33.70 4.21 -34.80
CA ASP A 659 32.93 4.35 -36.03
C ASP A 659 31.67 3.48 -35.97
N ASN A 660 30.51 4.05 -36.27
CA ASN A 660 29.22 3.37 -36.44
C ASN A 660 28.53 2.82 -35.18
N VAL A 661 28.56 3.52 -34.06
CA VAL A 661 27.72 3.17 -32.90
C VAL A 661 26.25 3.64 -33.12
N LYS A 662 25.35 2.70 -33.23
CA LYS A 662 23.91 3.03 -33.16
C LYS A 662 23.57 3.44 -31.70
N PRO A 663 22.96 4.61 -31.47
CA PRO A 663 22.60 4.99 -30.12
C PRO A 663 21.61 3.98 -29.56
N LEU A 664 21.91 3.41 -28.40
CA LEU A 664 20.95 2.59 -27.63
C LEU A 664 19.95 3.52 -27.00
N THR A 665 18.75 3.57 -27.55
CA THR A 665 17.62 4.41 -27.05
C THR A 665 17.05 3.96 -25.72
N THR A 666 17.59 2.90 -25.12
CA THR A 666 17.09 2.28 -23.88
C THR A 666 18.06 2.26 -22.70
N LEU A 667 19.24 2.87 -22.81
CA LEU A 667 20.05 3.12 -21.61
C LEU A 667 19.38 4.23 -20.80
N THR A 668 18.47 3.81 -19.94
CA THR A 668 17.82 4.66 -18.95
C THR A 668 18.86 5.33 -18.06
N ASN A 669 18.90 6.63 -18.13
CA ASN A 669 19.18 7.69 -17.13
C ASN A 669 19.98 7.37 -15.83
N ALA A 670 20.73 6.31 -15.74
CA ALA A 670 21.41 5.94 -14.50
C ALA A 670 22.85 6.48 -14.42
N ILE A 671 23.47 6.87 -15.53
CA ILE A 671 24.89 7.26 -15.56
C ILE A 671 25.15 8.58 -16.32
N ALA A 672 24.21 9.07 -17.14
CA ALA A 672 24.41 10.29 -17.90
C ALA A 672 23.86 11.52 -17.17
N THR A 673 24.70 12.45 -16.83
CA THR A 673 24.31 13.83 -16.52
C THR A 673 23.70 14.48 -17.77
N LYS A 674 22.91 15.54 -17.60
CA LYS A 674 22.20 16.22 -18.70
C LYS A 674 23.13 16.68 -19.88
N LYS A 675 24.44 16.69 -19.67
CA LYS A 675 25.47 16.99 -20.67
C LYS A 675 25.87 15.78 -21.54
N ASP A 676 25.71 14.56 -21.05
CA ASP A 676 26.20 13.35 -21.69
C ASP A 676 25.16 12.67 -22.61
N LYS A 677 24.02 13.32 -22.87
CA LYS A 677 23.03 12.81 -23.82
C LYS A 677 23.48 12.59 -25.26
N LYS A 678 24.73 12.98 -25.59
CA LYS A 678 25.33 12.80 -26.92
C LYS A 678 26.28 11.59 -27.01
N LEU A 679 26.63 10.96 -25.91
CA LEU A 679 27.56 9.82 -25.85
C LEU A 679 26.86 8.56 -25.33
N GLY A 680 25.90 8.02 -26.08
CA GLY A 680 25.38 6.68 -25.87
C GLY A 680 26.27 5.65 -26.55
N ALA A 681 27.37 5.23 -25.91
CA ALA A 681 28.17 4.14 -26.38
C ALA A 681 27.96 2.92 -25.45
N THR A 682 27.61 1.77 -26.02
CA THR A 682 27.69 0.49 -25.31
C THR A 682 29.16 0.01 -25.37
N ILE A 683 29.76 -0.14 -24.22
CA ILE A 683 31.07 -0.83 -24.13
C ILE A 683 30.72 -2.28 -23.82
N THR A 684 31.03 -3.18 -24.75
CA THR A 684 31.00 -4.64 -24.54
C THR A 684 32.24 -5.08 -23.79
#